data_b9bf81ac9a7ea4a57686130c3694acb1
#
_entry.id   b9bf81ac9a7ea4a57686130c3694acb1
#
_cell.length_a   1.000
_cell.length_b   1.000
_cell.length_c   1.000
_cell.angle_alpha   90.00
_cell.angle_beta   90.00
_cell.angle_gamma   90.00
#
_symmetry.space_group_name_H-M   'P 1'
#
loop_
_entity.id
_entity.type
_entity.pdbx_description
1 polymer ?
#
loop_
_entity_poly.entity_id
_entity_poly.type
_entity_poly.pdbx_seq_one_letter_code
_entity_poly.pdbx_strand_id
1 'polypeptide(L)'
;MLKRLHGGALVAFVLVFGCGPKASTDLLSASAWKSRPNDAALAQLALINPVWRERGHNAAGSMPMGNGELGANVWVEDNGDLVLLISHTDSFSEAERLLKLGRVRIACEPPLSMDASFTQTLLLARGALQIQAGDARIELIIDAASPSIFIRMESDSARTMTATLEPWRTTERSFTGDELKSSWLMHDAPATIEVKESADVLVVDPDAVVWYHRNEFSYAPMSLEHQGLASVASAVEDPLILRTFGGRIEGEGFARVDRVTMKSTAPATEATLHITASCSQADDLDGWLERLQERAASVPDFTEVSARTAAWWSARWTNSFVFIESAPAKSILENAHPLRIGYDSNGQNQFAGEIKEVRFVTADTSVVVASENGAKLELAPELEASVDFTIDAWVKPASANLTGRIADKLTAGGSDGFLFDLQNGKLRAIVGDALLQSQASLSTERISHVALVFQSGVLQLYVDDVLVGESAQAALATQGATTLEEAYALQRYVTLAATRGAFPVKFNGSIFTIAPAPINGKPFNDDWRAWGGAFWWQNTRLPYHGMLARGDGDSMQSLFAFYSRLLPIAKARAKIYYGASGAYFPETMTTFGGYSNEDYGWNREGKAVGDVDCAWWRWAWNQGPELVALMLDHWDYTHDRAQLDAQTIPMASAVLEYFATRFSLDANGVLVITPTQSLETYWTGVVNDLPAIAGIREITSRLCALPSDAGSSADRALWERMRATCPALPTVKNAATGVETFAAAEKFDPQRSNCENPELSAVWPFNFSGVGRGDLAMGRASFAARIERFVNGWPQDGQQAARLGLADEAASIVLAKSRNTNKAFRFPTFWGPNFDWVPDQCHGGNLLTTMQEMLLQSVGDKIIVCPALPKSWSGKFRLHAAHNTTVTASLKDGAVEWMTVDPSSRAKDVEFGEGWSLR
;
A
#
# COMPACT_ATOMS: atom_id res chain seq x y z
N MET A 1 -40.88 -29.17 38.15
CA MET A 1 -41.64 -29.63 36.95
C MET A 1 -40.94 -29.17 35.68
N LEU A 2 -40.50 -30.16 34.96
CA LEU A 2 -40.18 -30.28 33.50
C LEU A 2 -39.52 -29.06 32.81
N LYS A 3 -38.21 -29.19 32.48
CA LYS A 3 -37.57 -29.82 31.27
C LYS A 3 -38.06 -29.25 29.92
N ARG A 4 -37.15 -28.56 29.24
CA ARG A 4 -36.68 -29.03 27.90
C ARG A 4 -35.35 -28.36 27.50
N LEU A 5 -34.42 -29.22 27.24
CA LEU A 5 -33.14 -29.05 26.58
C LEU A 5 -33.34 -28.59 25.12
N HIS A 6 -32.49 -27.67 24.65
CA HIS A 6 -32.07 -27.71 23.26
C HIS A 6 -30.54 -27.63 23.25
N GLY A 7 -29.96 -28.80 23.05
CA GLY A 7 -28.53 -28.93 22.75
C GLY A 7 -28.25 -28.48 21.33
N GLY A 8 -27.49 -27.41 21.19
CA GLY A 8 -26.78 -27.09 19.96
C GLY A 8 -25.42 -27.80 20.01
N ALA A 9 -25.26 -28.83 19.22
CA ALA A 9 -23.97 -29.48 19.04
C ALA A 9 -22.96 -28.50 18.43
N LEU A 10 -21.98 -28.09 19.22
CA LEU A 10 -20.76 -27.47 18.73
C LEU A 10 -19.96 -28.56 18.00
N VAL A 11 -20.08 -28.64 16.68
CA VAL A 11 -19.22 -29.48 15.86
C VAL A 11 -17.87 -28.78 15.77
N ALA A 12 -16.96 -29.16 16.63
CA ALA A 12 -15.56 -28.79 16.49
C ALA A 12 -15.02 -29.49 15.22
N PHE A 13 -14.93 -28.76 14.12
CA PHE A 13 -14.18 -29.18 12.94
C PHE A 13 -12.68 -29.04 13.27
N VAL A 14 -12.10 -30.08 13.83
CA VAL A 14 -10.66 -30.32 13.79
C VAL A 14 -10.35 -30.75 12.37
N LEU A 15 -10.08 -29.79 11.50
CA LEU A 15 -9.47 -30.06 10.18
C LEU A 15 -8.01 -30.45 10.39
N VAL A 16 -7.80 -31.74 10.66
CA VAL A 16 -6.48 -32.37 10.52
C VAL A 16 -6.19 -32.40 9.02
N PHE A 17 -5.43 -31.42 8.50
CA PHE A 17 -4.89 -31.51 7.16
C PHE A 17 -3.70 -32.50 7.12
N GLY A 18 -4.05 -33.79 7.18
CA GLY A 18 -3.28 -34.89 6.66
C GLY A 18 -3.94 -35.35 5.35
N CYS A 19 -4.29 -34.45 4.43
CA CYS A 19 -4.86 -34.82 3.13
C CYS A 19 -3.76 -34.83 2.07
N GLY A 20 -3.54 -36.00 1.48
CA GLY A 20 -2.72 -36.18 0.30
C GLY A 20 -3.30 -35.39 -0.91
N PRO A 21 -2.55 -35.23 -2.01
CA PRO A 21 -2.86 -34.30 -3.12
C PRO A 21 -4.24 -34.46 -3.77
N LYS A 22 -4.98 -35.56 -3.58
CA LYS A 22 -6.32 -35.75 -4.15
C LYS A 22 -7.45 -34.96 -3.46
N ALA A 23 -7.38 -34.74 -2.14
CA ALA A 23 -8.47 -34.03 -1.45
C ALA A 23 -8.44 -32.52 -1.68
N SER A 24 -7.28 -31.93 -2.00
CA SER A 24 -7.15 -30.51 -2.34
C SER A 24 -7.70 -30.18 -3.72
N THR A 25 -7.56 -31.06 -4.70
CA THR A 25 -8.07 -30.86 -6.08
C THR A 25 -9.58 -30.90 -6.17
N ASP A 26 -10.27 -31.66 -5.32
CA ASP A 26 -11.73 -31.71 -5.26
C ASP A 26 -12.34 -30.39 -4.75
N LEU A 27 -11.68 -29.72 -3.81
CA LEU A 27 -12.11 -28.42 -3.27
C LEU A 27 -11.94 -27.26 -4.29
N LEU A 28 -11.05 -27.41 -5.26
CA LEU A 28 -10.84 -26.41 -6.31
C LEU A 28 -11.70 -26.63 -7.55
N SER A 29 -12.51 -27.70 -7.58
CA SER A 29 -13.42 -27.98 -8.70
C SER A 29 -14.50 -26.90 -8.88
N ALA A 30 -14.99 -26.74 -10.11
CA ALA A 30 -16.07 -25.79 -10.42
C ALA A 30 -17.32 -26.04 -9.55
N SER A 31 -17.62 -27.31 -9.25
CA SER A 31 -18.75 -27.68 -8.38
C SER A 31 -18.53 -27.29 -6.93
N ALA A 32 -17.30 -27.39 -6.40
CA ALA A 32 -16.96 -26.96 -5.05
C ALA A 32 -17.05 -25.43 -4.92
N TRP A 33 -16.56 -24.69 -5.88
CA TRP A 33 -16.69 -23.23 -5.91
C TRP A 33 -18.15 -22.76 -5.90
N LYS A 34 -19.04 -23.48 -6.57
CA LYS A 34 -20.47 -23.15 -6.58
C LYS A 34 -21.20 -23.58 -5.31
N SER A 35 -20.87 -24.73 -4.74
CA SER A 35 -21.58 -25.31 -3.57
C SER A 35 -20.94 -24.98 -2.22
N ARG A 36 -19.63 -24.80 -2.17
CA ARG A 36 -18.83 -24.53 -0.97
C ARG A 36 -17.77 -23.46 -1.23
N PRO A 37 -18.17 -22.22 -1.61
CA PRO A 37 -17.23 -21.18 -2.03
C PRO A 37 -16.21 -20.79 -0.93
N ASN A 38 -16.58 -20.89 0.34
CA ASN A 38 -15.69 -20.58 1.45
C ASN A 38 -14.54 -21.59 1.56
N ASP A 39 -14.86 -22.90 1.50
CA ASP A 39 -13.83 -23.95 1.56
C ASP A 39 -12.92 -23.88 0.34
N ALA A 40 -13.50 -23.62 -0.84
CA ALA A 40 -12.74 -23.45 -2.09
C ALA A 40 -11.81 -22.23 -2.03
N ALA A 41 -12.26 -21.11 -1.47
CA ALA A 41 -11.43 -19.90 -1.29
C ALA A 41 -10.26 -20.15 -0.35
N LEU A 42 -10.48 -20.83 0.78
CA LEU A 42 -9.39 -21.18 1.71
C LEU A 42 -8.40 -22.18 1.09
N ALA A 43 -8.89 -23.12 0.27
CA ALA A 43 -8.03 -24.05 -0.46
C ALA A 43 -7.20 -23.33 -1.55
N GLN A 44 -7.77 -22.38 -2.29
CA GLN A 44 -7.04 -21.54 -3.25
C GLN A 44 -5.99 -20.69 -2.54
N LEU A 45 -6.36 -20.05 -1.43
CA LEU A 45 -5.44 -19.24 -0.64
C LEU A 45 -4.23 -20.04 -0.15
N ALA A 46 -4.43 -21.31 0.20
CA ALA A 46 -3.32 -22.18 0.65
C ALA A 46 -2.27 -22.44 -0.44
N LEU A 47 -2.63 -22.33 -1.74
CA LEU A 47 -1.68 -22.50 -2.84
C LEU A 47 -0.74 -21.31 -3.01
N ILE A 48 -1.14 -20.13 -2.52
CA ILE A 48 -0.37 -18.90 -2.61
C ILE A 48 0.27 -18.47 -1.27
N ASN A 49 0.29 -19.38 -0.28
CA ASN A 49 1.04 -19.15 0.95
C ASN A 49 2.53 -18.94 0.63
N PRO A 50 3.17 -17.86 1.11
CA PRO A 50 4.62 -17.71 0.97
C PRO A 50 5.36 -18.86 1.64
N VAL A 51 6.20 -19.55 0.89
CA VAL A 51 7.03 -20.67 1.37
C VAL A 51 8.48 -20.41 1.03
N TRP A 52 9.31 -20.22 2.03
CA TRP A 52 10.75 -20.13 1.86
C TRP A 52 11.41 -21.46 2.22
N ARG A 53 12.32 -21.90 1.35
CA ARG A 53 13.10 -23.12 1.52
C ARG A 53 14.53 -22.83 1.95
N GLU A 54 14.82 -21.58 2.19
CA GLU A 54 16.08 -21.05 2.69
C GLU A 54 15.75 -20.02 3.77
N ARG A 55 16.62 -19.90 4.75
CA ARG A 55 16.49 -18.91 5.83
C ARG A 55 16.51 -17.47 5.32
N GLY A 56 16.02 -16.54 6.14
CA GLY A 56 15.95 -15.13 5.79
C GLY A 56 17.26 -14.37 5.94
N HIS A 57 18.23 -14.91 6.64
CA HIS A 57 19.54 -14.34 6.99
C HIS A 57 19.50 -13.06 7.86
N ASN A 58 18.60 -12.14 7.59
CA ASN A 58 18.47 -10.85 8.26
C ASN A 58 17.04 -10.28 8.13
N ALA A 59 16.82 -9.09 8.66
CA ALA A 59 15.52 -8.43 8.65
C ALA A 59 14.95 -8.20 7.23
N ALA A 60 15.79 -7.99 6.20
CA ALA A 60 15.32 -7.84 4.81
C ALA A 60 14.74 -9.16 4.24
N GLY A 61 15.15 -10.30 4.81
CA GLY A 61 14.57 -11.62 4.54
C GLY A 61 13.43 -11.99 5.50
N SER A 62 12.82 -11.07 6.23
CA SER A 62 11.74 -11.36 7.17
C SER A 62 10.38 -11.59 6.50
N MET A 63 9.51 -12.38 7.15
CA MET A 63 8.07 -12.45 6.86
C MET A 63 7.29 -11.58 7.86
N PRO A 64 6.32 -10.77 7.40
CA PRO A 64 5.47 -9.98 8.30
C PRO A 64 4.39 -10.84 8.95
N MET A 65 4.09 -10.58 10.22
CA MET A 65 2.94 -11.10 10.95
C MET A 65 2.24 -9.98 11.69
N GLY A 66 0.91 -10.07 11.88
CA GLY A 66 0.18 -9.09 12.68
C GLY A 66 -1.25 -9.51 12.98
N ASN A 67 -1.87 -8.82 13.95
CA ASN A 67 -3.29 -8.98 14.31
C ASN A 67 -4.12 -7.70 14.07
N GLY A 68 -3.51 -6.70 13.41
CA GLY A 68 -4.09 -5.37 13.19
C GLY A 68 -3.58 -4.30 14.16
N GLU A 69 -3.02 -4.65 15.30
CA GLU A 69 -2.49 -3.76 16.34
C GLU A 69 -1.01 -4.05 16.62
N LEU A 70 -0.68 -5.29 16.97
CA LEU A 70 0.66 -5.79 17.17
C LEU A 70 1.14 -6.53 15.92
N GLY A 71 2.40 -6.31 15.54
CA GLY A 71 3.03 -7.03 14.44
C GLY A 71 4.48 -7.35 14.70
N ALA A 72 5.03 -8.23 13.88
CA ALA A 72 6.43 -8.60 13.91
C ALA A 72 6.97 -8.89 12.51
N ASN A 73 8.22 -8.50 12.25
CA ASN A 73 9.03 -9.04 11.18
C ASN A 73 9.76 -10.27 11.73
N VAL A 74 9.63 -11.43 11.08
CA VAL A 74 10.15 -12.71 11.59
C VAL A 74 11.09 -13.36 10.57
N TRP A 75 12.31 -13.70 11.00
CA TRP A 75 13.30 -14.41 10.17
C TRP A 75 14.15 -15.38 10.97
N VAL A 76 14.85 -16.27 10.29
CA VAL A 76 15.83 -17.19 10.87
C VAL A 76 17.21 -16.83 10.36
N GLU A 77 18.18 -16.67 11.27
CA GLU A 77 19.57 -16.34 10.96
C GLU A 77 20.42 -17.58 10.62
N ASP A 78 21.66 -17.36 10.19
CA ASP A 78 22.57 -18.40 9.75
C ASP A 78 22.95 -19.39 10.85
N ASN A 79 22.96 -18.96 12.11
CA ASN A 79 23.23 -19.80 13.28
C ASN A 79 22.01 -20.60 13.76
N GLY A 80 20.85 -20.44 13.11
CA GLY A 80 19.60 -21.11 13.49
C GLY A 80 18.76 -20.32 14.50
N ASP A 81 19.14 -19.11 14.88
CA ASP A 81 18.35 -18.29 15.77
C ASP A 81 17.12 -17.71 15.05
N LEU A 82 15.97 -17.80 15.70
CA LEU A 82 14.75 -17.13 15.27
C LEU A 82 14.73 -15.72 15.84
N VAL A 83 14.50 -14.72 14.99
CA VAL A 83 14.48 -13.32 15.40
C VAL A 83 13.14 -12.67 15.05
N LEU A 84 12.59 -11.93 16.02
CA LEU A 84 11.37 -11.14 15.91
C LEU A 84 11.68 -9.68 16.14
N LEU A 85 11.36 -8.81 15.18
CA LEU A 85 11.37 -7.37 15.35
C LEU A 85 9.92 -6.91 15.58
N ILE A 86 9.58 -6.57 16.82
CA ILE A 86 8.22 -6.37 17.31
C ILE A 86 7.82 -4.90 17.13
N SER A 87 6.59 -4.67 16.68
CA SER A 87 6.03 -3.36 16.37
C SER A 87 4.59 -3.24 16.86
N HIS A 88 4.17 -2.02 17.18
CA HIS A 88 2.77 -1.69 17.51
C HIS A 88 2.33 -0.48 16.69
N THR A 89 1.06 -0.42 16.30
CA THR A 89 0.51 0.68 15.50
C THR A 89 0.55 2.04 16.19
N ASP A 90 0.61 2.06 17.51
CA ASP A 90 0.42 3.24 18.35
C ASP A 90 1.66 3.65 19.16
N SER A 91 2.82 3.03 18.93
CA SER A 91 4.06 3.24 19.70
C SER A 91 4.83 4.52 19.28
N PHE A 92 4.14 5.67 19.34
CA PHE A 92 4.73 6.97 19.00
C PHE A 92 5.58 7.53 20.14
N SER A 93 6.80 8.01 19.83
CA SER A 93 7.72 8.67 20.77
C SER A 93 7.32 10.12 21.05
N GLU A 94 8.10 10.77 21.93
CA GLU A 94 7.98 12.18 22.29
C GLU A 94 8.01 13.13 21.08
N ALA A 95 8.83 12.78 20.08
CA ALA A 95 9.00 13.51 18.81
C ALA A 95 8.19 12.92 17.66
N GLU A 96 7.12 12.17 17.96
CA GLU A 96 6.19 11.58 16.99
C GLU A 96 6.84 10.55 16.04
N ARG A 97 7.89 9.86 16.44
CA ARG A 97 8.43 8.72 15.71
C ARG A 97 7.63 7.46 16.06
N LEU A 98 7.28 6.64 15.07
CA LEU A 98 6.67 5.33 15.35
C LEU A 98 7.78 4.31 15.62
N LEU A 99 8.03 4.03 16.90
CA LEU A 99 9.13 3.19 17.37
C LEU A 99 8.78 1.70 17.33
N LYS A 100 9.80 0.86 17.26
CA LYS A 100 9.67 -0.58 17.52
C LYS A 100 9.56 -0.81 19.03
N LEU A 101 8.85 -1.88 19.42
CA LEU A 101 8.78 -2.29 20.83
C LEU A 101 10.08 -2.95 21.28
N GLY A 102 10.80 -3.61 20.38
CA GLY A 102 12.07 -4.27 20.66
C GLY A 102 12.36 -5.39 19.65
N ARG A 103 13.52 -5.99 19.76
CA ARG A 103 13.91 -7.19 19.02
C ARG A 103 14.10 -8.35 20.00
N VAL A 104 13.47 -9.48 19.73
CA VAL A 104 13.61 -10.69 20.54
C VAL A 104 14.26 -11.79 19.71
N ARG A 105 15.37 -12.32 20.22
CA ARG A 105 16.10 -13.45 19.66
C ARG A 105 15.75 -14.71 20.43
N ILE A 106 15.47 -15.79 19.72
CA ILE A 106 15.19 -17.10 20.28
C ILE A 106 16.24 -18.09 19.77
N ALA A 107 17.08 -18.55 20.65
CA ALA A 107 18.10 -19.57 20.38
C ALA A 107 17.70 -20.92 20.98
N CYS A 108 18.01 -21.99 20.29
CA CYS A 108 17.83 -23.37 20.75
C CYS A 108 19.17 -24.06 20.96
N GLU A 109 19.26 -24.94 21.98
CA GLU A 109 20.42 -25.79 22.24
C GLU A 109 19.94 -27.23 22.36
N PRO A 110 20.30 -28.15 21.41
CA PRO A 110 21.07 -27.95 20.20
C PRO A 110 20.42 -26.92 19.21
N PRO A 111 21.20 -26.27 18.34
CA PRO A 111 20.68 -25.30 17.37
C PRO A 111 19.66 -25.94 16.41
N LEU A 112 18.78 -25.13 15.83
CA LEU A 112 17.89 -25.58 14.77
C LEU A 112 18.72 -26.02 13.55
N SER A 113 18.35 -27.17 12.95
CA SER A 113 19.03 -27.67 11.76
C SER A 113 18.67 -26.79 10.54
N MET A 114 19.70 -26.34 9.81
CA MET A 114 19.58 -25.56 8.59
C MET A 114 19.85 -26.40 7.33
N ASP A 115 19.49 -27.67 7.36
CA ASP A 115 19.63 -28.59 6.23
C ASP A 115 18.57 -28.34 5.11
N ALA A 116 18.57 -29.21 4.10
CA ALA A 116 17.66 -29.13 2.96
C ALA A 116 16.15 -29.31 3.31
N SER A 117 15.84 -29.69 4.55
CA SER A 117 14.46 -29.82 5.04
C SER A 117 13.89 -28.50 5.56
N PHE A 118 14.69 -27.43 5.66
CA PHE A 118 14.23 -26.13 6.16
C PHE A 118 13.09 -25.56 5.30
N THR A 119 12.00 -25.19 5.95
CA THR A 119 10.93 -24.37 5.36
C THR A 119 10.42 -23.36 6.36
N GLN A 120 10.11 -22.15 5.87
CA GLN A 120 9.38 -21.12 6.60
C GLN A 120 8.14 -20.75 5.78
N THR A 121 6.95 -20.96 6.35
CA THR A 121 5.66 -20.83 5.65
C THR A 121 4.75 -19.87 6.39
N LEU A 122 4.27 -18.83 5.72
CA LEU A 122 3.19 -17.97 6.22
C LEU A 122 1.84 -18.55 5.81
N LEU A 123 1.08 -19.06 6.79
CA LEU A 123 -0.24 -19.66 6.59
C LEU A 123 -1.32 -18.58 6.63
N LEU A 124 -1.62 -17.95 5.49
CA LEU A 124 -2.51 -16.80 5.37
C LEU A 124 -3.89 -17.02 5.97
N ALA A 125 -4.49 -18.20 5.72
CA ALA A 125 -5.81 -18.54 6.25
C ALA A 125 -5.86 -18.68 7.78
N ARG A 126 -4.70 -18.88 8.42
CA ARG A 126 -4.57 -19.08 9.86
C ARG A 126 -3.93 -17.88 10.58
N GLY A 127 -3.27 -16.97 9.84
CA GLY A 127 -2.44 -15.90 10.42
C GLY A 127 -1.29 -16.46 11.26
N ALA A 128 -0.75 -17.61 10.88
CA ALA A 128 0.30 -18.32 11.59
C ALA A 128 1.56 -18.43 10.72
N LEU A 129 2.73 -18.39 11.35
CA LEU A 129 4.01 -18.70 10.70
C LEU A 129 4.50 -20.05 11.20
N GLN A 130 4.84 -20.95 10.28
CA GLN A 130 5.35 -22.26 10.57
C GLN A 130 6.77 -22.40 10.04
N ILE A 131 7.68 -22.88 10.89
CA ILE A 131 9.07 -23.16 10.53
C ILE A 131 9.32 -24.64 10.79
N GLN A 132 9.80 -25.36 9.76
CA GLN A 132 10.34 -26.70 9.87
C GLN A 132 11.85 -26.61 9.75
N ALA A 133 12.59 -27.17 10.71
CA ALA A 133 14.05 -27.11 10.74
C ALA A 133 14.61 -28.45 11.28
N GLY A 134 14.90 -29.41 10.38
CA GLY A 134 15.27 -30.77 10.73
C GLY A 134 14.14 -31.47 11.49
N ASP A 135 14.44 -31.94 12.71
CA ASP A 135 13.51 -32.60 13.65
C ASP A 135 12.63 -31.61 14.45
N ALA A 136 12.86 -30.29 14.32
CA ALA A 136 12.13 -29.25 15.05
C ALA A 136 11.09 -28.56 14.18
N ARG A 137 9.92 -28.30 14.76
CA ARG A 137 8.86 -27.48 14.21
C ARG A 137 8.58 -26.31 15.17
N ILE A 138 8.54 -25.11 14.63
CA ILE A 138 8.13 -23.92 15.40
C ILE A 138 6.88 -23.34 14.75
N GLU A 139 5.87 -23.00 15.56
CA GLU A 139 4.68 -22.26 15.14
C GLU A 139 4.58 -20.95 15.91
N LEU A 140 4.46 -19.83 15.16
CA LEU A 140 4.26 -18.50 15.73
C LEU A 140 2.85 -18.02 15.39
N ILE A 141 2.20 -17.40 16.36
CA ILE A 141 0.86 -16.82 16.22
C ILE A 141 0.84 -15.48 16.95
N ILE A 142 0.27 -14.45 16.31
CA ILE A 142 -0.11 -13.21 17.00
C ILE A 142 -1.61 -13.31 17.25
N ASP A 143 -2.01 -13.33 18.51
CA ASP A 143 -3.39 -13.55 18.92
C ASP A 143 -4.33 -12.47 18.35
N ALA A 144 -5.38 -12.89 17.66
CA ALA A 144 -6.38 -11.98 17.09
C ALA A 144 -7.17 -11.17 18.11
N ALA A 145 -7.22 -11.60 19.37
CA ALA A 145 -8.00 -10.97 20.44
C ALA A 145 -7.15 -10.16 21.43
N SER A 146 -5.83 -10.32 21.42
CA SER A 146 -4.91 -9.68 22.38
C SER A 146 -3.57 -9.36 21.71
N PRO A 147 -2.87 -8.28 22.07
CA PRO A 147 -1.54 -7.99 21.56
C PRO A 147 -0.49 -8.92 22.18
N SER A 148 -0.58 -10.23 21.90
CA SER A 148 0.31 -11.26 22.43
C SER A 148 0.82 -12.18 21.32
N ILE A 149 2.13 -12.43 21.29
CA ILE A 149 2.81 -13.33 20.36
C ILE A 149 3.06 -14.65 21.09
N PHE A 150 2.68 -15.75 20.49
CA PHE A 150 2.94 -17.10 20.98
C PHE A 150 3.94 -17.80 20.07
N ILE A 151 4.89 -18.50 20.69
CA ILE A 151 5.94 -19.24 19.99
C ILE A 151 5.98 -20.64 20.62
N ARG A 152 5.55 -21.65 19.86
CA ARG A 152 5.56 -23.06 20.28
C ARG A 152 6.58 -23.83 19.46
N MET A 153 7.49 -24.50 20.13
CA MET A 153 8.45 -25.44 19.56
C MET A 153 8.03 -26.86 19.90
N GLU A 154 8.05 -27.74 18.90
CA GLU A 154 7.95 -29.19 19.02
C GLU A 154 9.18 -29.82 18.34
N SER A 155 9.83 -30.81 18.94
CA SER A 155 10.99 -31.49 18.33
C SER A 155 11.13 -32.94 18.83
N ASP A 156 11.72 -33.81 18.00
CA ASP A 156 12.00 -35.20 18.41
C ASP A 156 13.13 -35.25 19.44
N SER A 157 14.05 -34.28 19.41
CA SER A 157 15.18 -34.16 20.35
C SER A 157 14.89 -33.07 21.38
N ALA A 158 15.14 -33.37 22.67
CA ALA A 158 14.97 -32.37 23.72
C ALA A 158 15.94 -31.19 23.53
N ARG A 159 15.42 -29.96 23.58
CA ARG A 159 16.17 -28.69 23.39
C ARG A 159 15.95 -27.75 24.55
N THR A 160 16.97 -26.97 24.86
CA THR A 160 16.81 -25.75 25.69
C THR A 160 16.47 -24.58 24.80
N MET A 161 15.46 -23.79 25.16
CA MET A 161 15.09 -22.57 24.46
C MET A 161 15.51 -21.36 25.31
N THR A 162 16.14 -20.38 24.66
CA THR A 162 16.55 -19.10 25.28
C THR A 162 15.96 -17.95 24.49
N ALA A 163 15.23 -17.06 25.13
CA ALA A 163 14.70 -15.83 24.52
C ALA A 163 15.42 -14.63 25.11
N THR A 164 16.01 -13.79 24.26
CA THR A 164 16.77 -12.59 24.66
C THR A 164 16.18 -11.35 24.01
N LEU A 165 15.79 -10.38 24.83
CA LEU A 165 15.47 -9.03 24.37
C LEU A 165 16.78 -8.31 24.01
N GLU A 166 16.84 -7.74 22.81
CA GLU A 166 17.99 -6.95 22.32
C GLU A 166 17.58 -5.46 22.25
N PRO A 167 17.74 -4.69 23.37
CA PRO A 167 17.40 -3.28 23.40
C PRO A 167 18.49 -2.43 22.74
N TRP A 168 18.09 -1.37 22.03
CA TRP A 168 19.03 -0.38 21.44
C TRP A 168 18.83 1.04 21.94
N ARG A 169 17.67 1.36 22.55
CA ARG A 169 17.41 2.64 23.20
C ARG A 169 17.79 2.56 24.67
N THR A 170 19.08 2.41 24.98
CA THR A 170 19.58 2.16 26.34
C THR A 170 19.96 3.45 27.12
N THR A 171 20.01 4.58 26.44
CA THR A 171 20.29 5.91 27.03
C THR A 171 19.44 6.96 26.33
N GLU A 172 19.07 8.02 27.05
CA GLU A 172 18.53 9.23 26.43
C GLU A 172 19.51 9.74 25.37
N ARG A 173 19.00 10.19 24.23
CA ARG A 173 19.85 10.71 23.15
C ARG A 173 19.18 11.82 22.38
N SER A 174 19.99 12.69 21.78
CA SER A 174 19.55 13.76 20.92
C SER A 174 19.66 13.37 19.44
N PHE A 175 18.74 13.87 18.61
CA PHE A 175 18.72 13.67 17.16
C PHE A 175 19.28 14.88 16.44
N THR A 176 19.96 14.65 15.34
CA THR A 176 20.46 15.71 14.46
C THR A 176 20.51 15.26 13.00
N GLY A 177 20.41 16.21 12.07
CA GLY A 177 20.62 15.97 10.64
C GLY A 177 19.64 14.95 10.03
N ASP A 178 20.14 13.96 9.31
CA ASP A 178 19.31 12.99 8.61
C ASP A 178 18.39 12.15 9.52
N GLU A 179 18.67 12.06 10.81
CA GLU A 179 17.82 11.35 11.74
C GLU A 179 16.51 12.09 12.03
N LEU A 180 16.51 13.43 11.97
CA LEU A 180 15.30 14.26 12.12
C LEU A 180 14.26 13.98 11.02
N LYS A 181 14.65 13.42 9.86
CA LYS A 181 13.69 12.98 8.83
C LYS A 181 12.75 11.87 9.31
N SER A 182 13.13 11.14 10.35
CA SER A 182 12.27 10.13 10.99
C SER A 182 11.29 10.72 12.02
N SER A 183 11.43 12.03 12.32
CA SER A 183 10.45 12.84 13.05
C SER A 183 10.08 14.05 12.18
N TRP A 184 9.10 13.91 11.29
CA TRP A 184 8.72 15.01 10.41
C TRP A 184 8.20 16.21 11.19
N LEU A 185 7.61 15.99 12.38
CA LEU A 185 7.24 17.04 13.34
C LEU A 185 8.41 17.98 13.65
N MET A 186 9.61 17.44 13.83
CA MET A 186 10.82 18.16 14.26
C MET A 186 11.87 18.27 13.14
N HIS A 187 11.51 17.93 11.90
CA HIS A 187 12.43 18.06 10.75
C HIS A 187 12.93 19.49 10.63
N ASP A 188 14.24 19.65 10.35
CA ASP A 188 14.94 20.93 10.25
C ASP A 188 14.78 21.87 11.47
N ALA A 189 14.57 21.31 12.67
CA ALA A 189 14.49 22.09 13.88
C ALA A 189 15.75 22.98 14.08
N PRO A 190 15.58 24.26 14.47
CA PRO A 190 16.71 25.14 14.76
C PRO A 190 17.63 24.53 15.82
N ALA A 191 18.94 24.78 15.75
CA ALA A 191 19.91 24.28 16.69
C ALA A 191 19.71 24.72 18.17
N THR A 192 18.82 25.70 18.38
CA THR A 192 18.38 26.14 19.72
C THR A 192 17.36 25.18 20.35
N ILE A 193 16.78 24.25 19.57
CA ILE A 193 15.83 23.23 20.02
C ILE A 193 16.55 21.90 20.01
N GLU A 194 16.79 21.34 21.20
CA GLU A 194 17.32 20.00 21.32
C GLU A 194 16.20 18.97 21.19
N VAL A 195 16.24 18.14 20.15
CA VAL A 195 15.26 17.07 19.94
C VAL A 195 15.79 15.78 20.56
N LYS A 196 15.09 15.26 21.54
CA LYS A 196 15.50 14.11 22.37
C LYS A 196 14.50 12.96 22.28
N GLU A 197 14.97 11.77 22.60
CA GLU A 197 14.21 10.55 22.84
C GLU A 197 14.64 9.89 24.14
N SER A 198 13.72 9.49 24.98
CA SER A 198 13.97 8.81 26.25
C SER A 198 14.54 7.40 26.02
N ALA A 199 15.23 6.88 27.05
CA ALA A 199 15.69 5.50 27.05
C ALA A 199 14.54 4.52 27.38
N ASP A 200 14.67 3.28 26.88
CA ASP A 200 13.83 2.17 27.35
C ASP A 200 14.22 1.77 28.76
N VAL A 201 13.26 1.37 29.56
CA VAL A 201 13.44 0.90 30.92
C VAL A 201 13.32 -0.62 30.97
N LEU A 202 14.34 -1.28 31.57
CA LEU A 202 14.30 -2.72 31.88
C LEU A 202 13.88 -2.89 33.33
N VAL A 203 12.68 -3.44 33.56
CA VAL A 203 12.09 -3.63 34.89
C VAL A 203 12.74 -4.82 35.60
N VAL A 204 12.92 -4.71 36.93
CA VAL A 204 13.32 -5.84 37.75
C VAL A 204 12.08 -6.64 38.14
N ASP A 205 11.82 -7.73 37.42
CA ASP A 205 10.73 -8.68 37.71
C ASP A 205 11.34 -10.06 38.03
N PRO A 206 10.87 -10.82 39.04
CA PRO A 206 11.47 -12.08 39.42
C PRO A 206 11.32 -13.18 38.39
N ASP A 207 10.21 -13.17 37.63
CA ASP A 207 9.74 -14.30 36.84
C ASP A 207 9.76 -14.06 35.32
N ALA A 208 9.90 -12.78 34.89
CA ALA A 208 9.80 -12.41 33.48
C ALA A 208 10.85 -11.38 33.05
N VAL A 209 11.07 -11.25 31.76
CA VAL A 209 11.72 -10.11 31.14
C VAL A 209 10.67 -9.05 30.80
N VAL A 210 10.76 -7.88 31.44
CA VAL A 210 9.80 -6.79 31.29
C VAL A 210 10.53 -5.51 30.88
N TRP A 211 10.01 -4.83 29.87
CA TRP A 211 10.54 -3.56 29.39
C TRP A 211 9.45 -2.63 28.91
N TYR A 212 9.76 -1.33 28.92
CA TYR A 212 8.91 -0.30 28.35
C TYR A 212 9.70 0.93 27.90
N HIS A 213 9.14 1.64 26.91
CA HIS A 213 9.42 3.03 26.60
C HIS A 213 8.30 3.89 27.20
N ARG A 214 8.63 5.08 27.71
CA ARG A 214 7.65 6.02 28.23
C ARG A 214 8.04 7.44 27.85
N ASN A 215 7.10 8.15 27.26
CA ASN A 215 7.26 9.55 26.92
C ASN A 215 7.07 10.42 28.17
N GLU A 216 8.13 10.79 28.86
CA GLU A 216 8.06 11.66 30.04
C GLU A 216 7.82 13.14 29.67
N PHE A 217 7.98 13.49 28.41
CA PHE A 217 7.67 14.78 27.81
C PHE A 217 7.10 14.60 26.41
N SER A 218 6.68 15.71 25.76
CA SER A 218 6.16 15.71 24.39
C SER A 218 6.49 17.03 23.71
N TYR A 219 6.71 16.98 22.40
CA TYR A 219 6.88 18.18 21.57
C TYR A 219 5.54 18.77 21.07
N ALA A 220 4.38 18.14 21.36
CA ALA A 220 3.07 18.64 20.92
C ALA A 220 2.73 20.04 21.51
N PRO A 221 2.89 20.32 22.82
CA PRO A 221 2.61 21.66 23.36
C PRO A 221 3.46 22.75 22.74
N MET A 222 4.78 22.53 22.61
CA MET A 222 5.71 23.47 21.98
C MET A 222 5.31 23.73 20.52
N SER A 223 4.95 22.68 19.80
CA SER A 223 4.54 22.79 18.39
C SER A 223 3.22 23.55 18.23
N LEU A 224 2.24 23.33 19.09
CA LEU A 224 0.98 24.09 19.10
C LEU A 224 1.23 25.57 19.46
N GLU A 225 2.11 25.87 20.40
CA GLU A 225 2.53 27.24 20.72
C GLU A 225 3.22 27.91 19.52
N HIS A 226 4.17 27.24 18.91
CA HIS A 226 4.88 27.70 17.72
C HIS A 226 3.92 28.02 16.56
N GLN A 227 2.84 27.25 16.42
CA GLN A 227 1.80 27.41 15.41
C GLN A 227 0.68 28.39 15.81
N GLY A 228 0.85 29.13 16.93
CA GLY A 228 -0.15 30.11 17.41
C GLY A 228 -1.43 29.47 17.96
N LEU A 229 -1.42 28.20 18.30
CA LEU A 229 -2.56 27.42 18.83
C LEU A 229 -2.51 27.19 20.34
N ALA A 230 -1.61 27.88 21.06
CA ALA A 230 -1.45 27.73 22.51
C ALA A 230 -2.74 27.92 23.31
N SER A 231 -3.63 28.83 22.86
CA SER A 231 -4.91 29.11 23.54
C SER A 231 -5.89 27.95 23.52
N VAL A 232 -5.70 26.97 22.64
CA VAL A 232 -6.53 25.75 22.52
C VAL A 232 -5.79 24.48 22.88
N ALA A 233 -4.49 24.54 23.16
CA ALA A 233 -3.68 23.38 23.48
C ALA A 233 -4.22 22.57 24.67
N SER A 234 -4.78 23.26 25.69
CA SER A 234 -5.39 22.57 26.87
C SER A 234 -6.74 21.91 26.58
N ALA A 235 -7.39 22.22 25.45
CA ALA A 235 -8.64 21.60 25.02
C ALA A 235 -8.42 20.45 24.03
N VAL A 236 -7.17 20.20 23.63
CA VAL A 236 -6.75 19.13 22.72
C VAL A 236 -5.95 18.12 23.52
N GLU A 237 -6.33 16.86 23.40
CA GLU A 237 -5.56 15.78 24.00
C GLU A 237 -4.18 15.69 23.33
N ASP A 238 -3.12 15.70 24.13
CA ASP A 238 -1.78 15.38 23.66
C ASP A 238 -1.62 13.85 23.65
N PRO A 239 -1.65 13.18 22.51
CA PRO A 239 -1.61 11.74 22.47
C PRO A 239 -0.21 11.16 22.69
N LEU A 240 0.82 12.01 22.81
CA LEU A 240 2.21 11.60 22.95
C LEU A 240 2.64 11.54 24.41
N ILE A 241 2.28 12.55 25.22
CA ILE A 241 2.67 12.60 26.64
C ILE A 241 2.22 11.36 27.40
N LEU A 242 3.07 10.83 28.26
CA LEU A 242 2.82 9.65 29.11
C LEU A 242 2.44 8.38 28.30
N ARG A 243 2.60 8.41 26.97
CA ARG A 243 2.47 7.22 26.17
C ARG A 243 3.51 6.20 26.55
N THR A 244 3.05 5.06 27.01
CA THR A 244 3.89 3.97 27.53
C THR A 244 3.63 2.72 26.67
N PHE A 245 4.69 2.12 26.16
CA PHE A 245 4.62 0.91 25.34
C PHE A 245 5.82 0.01 25.57
N GLY A 246 5.58 -1.30 25.51
CA GLY A 246 6.61 -2.31 25.77
C GLY A 246 6.01 -3.70 25.84
N GLY A 247 6.68 -4.58 26.59
CA GLY A 247 6.23 -5.96 26.68
C GLY A 247 6.77 -6.73 27.85
N ARG A 248 6.29 -7.98 27.95
CA ARG A 248 6.64 -9.00 28.93
C ARG A 248 6.88 -10.32 28.23
N ILE A 249 8.03 -10.95 28.48
CA ILE A 249 8.37 -12.29 27.96
C ILE A 249 8.29 -13.27 29.13
N GLU A 250 7.48 -14.32 28.98
CA GLU A 250 7.37 -15.40 29.97
C GLU A 250 6.93 -16.71 29.30
N GLY A 251 6.98 -17.84 30.02
CA GLY A 251 6.54 -19.14 29.53
C GLY A 251 6.59 -20.18 30.63
N GLU A 252 5.70 -21.18 30.56
CA GLU A 252 5.72 -22.29 31.50
C GLU A 252 7.03 -23.09 31.33
N GLY A 253 7.70 -23.37 32.44
CA GLY A 253 9.01 -24.05 32.43
C GLY A 253 10.18 -23.16 32.04
N PHE A 254 10.01 -21.83 31.98
CA PHE A 254 11.08 -20.86 31.78
C PHE A 254 11.42 -20.16 33.10
N ALA A 255 12.66 -19.74 33.22
CA ALA A 255 13.13 -18.88 34.31
C ALA A 255 13.92 -17.70 33.75
N ARG A 256 13.83 -16.56 34.42
CA ARG A 256 14.64 -15.40 34.10
C ARG A 256 16.11 -15.62 34.49
N VAL A 257 17.03 -15.42 33.56
CA VAL A 257 18.49 -15.52 33.79
C VAL A 257 19.07 -14.18 34.23
N ASP A 258 18.66 -13.12 33.52
CA ASP A 258 19.07 -11.72 33.77
C ASP A 258 17.95 -10.76 33.34
N ARG A 259 18.25 -9.46 33.17
CA ARG A 259 17.25 -8.42 32.86
C ARG A 259 16.65 -8.54 31.45
N VAL A 260 17.28 -9.26 30.54
CA VAL A 260 16.91 -9.37 29.14
C VAL A 260 16.72 -10.82 28.67
N THR A 261 17.02 -11.82 29.51
CA THR A 261 17.08 -13.24 29.08
C THR A 261 16.12 -14.12 29.88
N MET A 262 15.26 -14.84 29.19
CA MET A 262 14.48 -15.98 29.67
C MET A 262 15.06 -17.27 29.10
N LYS A 263 15.11 -18.33 29.91
CA LYS A 263 15.62 -19.64 29.48
C LYS A 263 14.77 -20.77 30.05
N SER A 264 14.53 -21.81 29.26
CA SER A 264 13.85 -23.02 29.77
C SER A 264 14.69 -23.68 30.86
N THR A 265 14.04 -24.11 31.94
CA THR A 265 14.70 -24.67 33.14
C THR A 265 15.31 -26.06 32.91
N ALA A 266 14.85 -26.75 31.86
CA ALA A 266 15.32 -28.03 31.40
C ALA A 266 15.16 -28.15 29.87
N PRO A 267 15.97 -29.05 29.22
CA PRO A 267 15.69 -29.44 27.84
C PRO A 267 14.32 -30.13 27.74
N ALA A 268 13.54 -29.76 26.71
CA ALA A 268 12.21 -30.31 26.47
C ALA A 268 11.98 -30.58 24.97
N THR A 269 11.09 -31.52 24.66
CA THR A 269 10.64 -31.78 23.28
C THR A 269 9.47 -30.88 22.86
N GLU A 270 8.88 -30.17 23.81
CA GLU A 270 7.84 -29.16 23.62
C GLU A 270 8.11 -28.01 24.58
N ALA A 271 8.04 -26.79 24.05
CA ALA A 271 8.16 -25.57 24.85
C ALA A 271 7.29 -24.46 24.23
N THR A 272 6.61 -23.70 25.08
CA THR A 272 5.79 -22.54 24.65
C THR A 272 6.25 -21.32 25.42
N LEU A 273 6.55 -20.26 24.65
CA LEU A 273 6.88 -18.94 25.16
C LEU A 273 5.85 -17.95 24.63
N HIS A 274 5.50 -16.93 25.41
CA HIS A 274 4.70 -15.83 24.91
C HIS A 274 5.30 -14.48 25.24
N ILE A 275 4.99 -13.49 24.39
CA ILE A 275 5.39 -12.09 24.50
C ILE A 275 4.12 -11.27 24.50
N THR A 276 3.73 -10.76 25.65
CA THR A 276 2.55 -9.87 25.79
C THR A 276 3.00 -8.44 25.69
N ALA A 277 2.35 -7.65 24.80
CA ALA A 277 2.64 -6.24 24.60
C ALA A 277 1.50 -5.36 25.14
N SER A 278 1.84 -4.09 25.39
CA SER A 278 0.86 -3.05 25.72
C SER A 278 1.36 -1.71 25.17
N CYS A 279 0.43 -0.90 24.66
CA CYS A 279 0.66 0.49 24.29
C CYS A 279 -0.55 1.32 24.69
N SER A 280 -0.37 2.30 25.58
CA SER A 280 -1.43 3.22 25.98
C SER A 280 -0.84 4.47 26.63
N GLN A 281 -1.61 5.55 26.71
CA GLN A 281 -1.31 6.62 27.66
C GLN A 281 -1.63 6.14 29.09
N ALA A 282 -0.72 6.40 30.03
CA ALA A 282 -0.87 5.94 31.39
C ALA A 282 -0.32 6.97 32.39
N ASP A 283 -1.20 7.65 33.11
CA ASP A 283 -0.79 8.57 34.19
C ASP A 283 -0.15 7.82 35.34
N ASP A 284 -0.58 6.59 35.59
CA ASP A 284 -0.08 5.66 36.57
C ASP A 284 0.75 4.55 35.91
N LEU A 285 2.07 4.61 36.09
CA LEU A 285 3.00 3.62 35.55
C LEU A 285 2.87 2.26 36.25
N ASP A 286 2.72 2.26 37.59
CA ASP A 286 2.57 1.01 38.33
C ASP A 286 1.30 0.28 37.92
N GLY A 287 0.19 0.99 37.79
CA GLY A 287 -1.05 0.43 37.22
C GLY A 287 -0.91 -0.02 35.77
N TRP A 288 -0.06 0.60 34.96
CA TRP A 288 0.23 0.10 33.60
C TRP A 288 0.96 -1.24 33.62
N LEU A 289 1.97 -1.36 34.49
CA LEU A 289 2.72 -2.61 34.70
C LEU A 289 1.82 -3.74 35.24
N GLU A 290 0.97 -3.43 36.21
CA GLU A 290 -0.05 -4.39 36.74
C GLU A 290 -0.97 -4.90 35.62
N ARG A 291 -1.53 -4.02 34.80
CA ARG A 291 -2.37 -4.41 33.65
C ARG A 291 -1.62 -5.23 32.61
N LEU A 292 -0.34 -4.95 32.37
CA LEU A 292 0.48 -5.78 31.48
C LEU A 292 0.65 -7.20 32.04
N GLN A 293 0.90 -7.30 33.36
CA GLN A 293 1.04 -8.59 34.06
C GLN A 293 -0.31 -9.34 34.09
N GLU A 294 -1.42 -8.68 34.41
CA GLU A 294 -2.76 -9.28 34.40
C GLU A 294 -3.11 -9.81 33.00
N ARG A 295 -2.80 -9.05 31.94
CA ARG A 295 -3.01 -9.47 30.56
C ARG A 295 -2.17 -10.72 30.25
N ALA A 296 -0.90 -10.74 30.62
CA ALA A 296 -0.02 -11.89 30.42
C ALA A 296 -0.53 -13.14 31.16
N ALA A 297 -0.97 -12.98 32.41
CA ALA A 297 -1.54 -14.06 33.23
C ALA A 297 -2.91 -14.57 32.73
N SER A 298 -3.64 -13.77 31.96
CA SER A 298 -4.95 -14.11 31.42
C SER A 298 -4.94 -14.68 30.01
N VAL A 299 -3.76 -14.82 29.38
CA VAL A 299 -3.68 -15.42 28.04
C VAL A 299 -4.12 -16.89 28.07
N PRO A 300 -4.96 -17.34 27.12
CA PRO A 300 -5.36 -18.74 27.00
C PRO A 300 -4.18 -19.62 26.56
N ASP A 301 -4.40 -20.92 26.58
CA ASP A 301 -3.42 -21.88 26.05
C ASP A 301 -3.22 -21.69 24.53
N PHE A 302 -2.09 -22.17 24.02
CA PHE A 302 -1.72 -22.07 22.61
C PHE A 302 -2.79 -22.63 21.67
N THR A 303 -3.48 -23.69 22.02
CA THR A 303 -4.50 -24.34 21.19
C THR A 303 -5.72 -23.43 21.00
N GLU A 304 -6.18 -22.79 22.07
CA GLU A 304 -7.29 -21.84 22.02
C GLU A 304 -6.92 -20.60 21.21
N VAL A 305 -5.74 -20.03 21.45
CA VAL A 305 -5.22 -18.87 20.69
C VAL A 305 -5.10 -19.20 19.22
N SER A 306 -4.54 -20.37 18.88
CA SER A 306 -4.42 -20.84 17.50
C SER A 306 -5.78 -20.97 16.81
N ALA A 307 -6.75 -21.55 17.50
CA ALA A 307 -8.11 -21.75 16.98
C ALA A 307 -8.83 -20.42 16.72
N ARG A 308 -8.82 -19.48 17.69
CA ARG A 308 -9.49 -18.20 17.52
C ARG A 308 -8.82 -17.29 16.50
N THR A 309 -7.49 -17.31 16.42
CA THR A 309 -6.76 -16.54 15.40
C THR A 309 -7.01 -17.11 14.00
N ALA A 310 -6.99 -18.41 13.84
CA ALA A 310 -7.36 -19.05 12.58
C ALA A 310 -8.81 -18.76 12.18
N ALA A 311 -9.74 -18.74 13.13
CA ALA A 311 -11.14 -18.38 12.88
C ALA A 311 -11.28 -16.90 12.40
N TRP A 312 -10.55 -15.97 13.03
CA TRP A 312 -10.56 -14.56 12.65
C TRP A 312 -10.03 -14.34 11.24
N TRP A 313 -8.87 -14.91 10.90
CA TRP A 313 -8.28 -14.78 9.57
C TRP A 313 -9.13 -15.49 8.49
N SER A 314 -9.59 -16.71 8.77
CA SER A 314 -10.46 -17.44 7.83
C SER A 314 -11.76 -16.68 7.54
N ALA A 315 -12.35 -16.02 8.56
CA ALA A 315 -13.53 -15.18 8.36
C ALA A 315 -13.25 -14.00 7.41
N ARG A 316 -12.09 -13.33 7.52
CA ARG A 316 -11.69 -12.25 6.60
C ARG A 316 -11.54 -12.76 5.16
N TRP A 317 -10.91 -13.91 4.97
CA TRP A 317 -10.70 -14.50 3.66
C TRP A 317 -11.96 -15.06 3.01
N THR A 318 -12.89 -15.55 3.80
CA THR A 318 -14.18 -16.04 3.28
C THR A 318 -15.21 -14.94 3.09
N ASN A 319 -15.08 -13.81 3.80
CA ASN A 319 -15.91 -12.63 3.58
C ASN A 319 -15.63 -11.94 2.24
N SER A 320 -14.37 -11.96 1.78
CA SER A 320 -14.00 -11.39 0.47
C SER A 320 -12.72 -12.06 -0.06
N PHE A 321 -12.66 -12.26 -1.38
CA PHE A 321 -11.48 -12.77 -2.08
C PHE A 321 -11.47 -12.33 -3.55
N VAL A 322 -10.28 -12.26 -4.12
CA VAL A 322 -10.03 -12.01 -5.55
C VAL A 322 -8.92 -12.97 -5.99
N PHE A 323 -9.30 -13.95 -6.81
CA PHE A 323 -8.40 -14.91 -7.43
C PHE A 323 -8.56 -14.78 -8.94
N ILE A 324 -7.79 -13.88 -9.53
CA ILE A 324 -7.84 -13.54 -10.95
C ILE A 324 -6.51 -13.92 -11.59
N GLU A 325 -6.60 -14.79 -12.57
CA GLU A 325 -5.51 -15.14 -13.45
C GLU A 325 -5.53 -14.17 -14.64
N SER A 326 -4.44 -13.42 -14.82
CA SER A 326 -4.20 -12.78 -16.11
C SER A 326 -4.03 -13.86 -17.16
N ALA A 327 -4.42 -13.59 -18.40
CA ALA A 327 -3.97 -14.44 -19.51
C ALA A 327 -2.46 -14.66 -19.35
N PRO A 328 -1.93 -15.87 -19.66
CA PRO A 328 -0.48 -16.07 -19.67
C PRO A 328 0.14 -14.89 -20.39
N ALA A 329 1.15 -14.28 -19.79
CA ALA A 329 1.81 -13.13 -20.39
C ALA A 329 2.11 -13.55 -21.82
N LYS A 330 1.45 -12.88 -22.76
CA LYS A 330 1.88 -12.97 -24.13
C LYS A 330 3.34 -12.61 -24.08
N SER A 331 4.17 -13.17 -24.94
CA SER A 331 5.63 -13.06 -24.84
C SER A 331 6.06 -11.60 -24.56
N ILE A 332 7.21 -11.40 -23.95
CA ILE A 332 7.87 -10.07 -23.71
C ILE A 332 7.79 -9.15 -24.96
N LEU A 333 7.54 -9.71 -26.12
CA LEU A 333 7.47 -9.05 -27.40
C LEU A 333 6.06 -8.59 -27.80
N GLU A 334 5.04 -8.95 -27.03
CA GLU A 334 3.62 -8.63 -27.31
C GLU A 334 3.12 -7.32 -26.66
N ASN A 335 4.01 -6.42 -26.29
CA ASN A 335 3.58 -5.06 -25.95
C ASN A 335 3.06 -4.34 -27.22
N ALA A 336 2.16 -3.37 -27.02
CA ALA A 336 1.59 -2.58 -28.11
C ALA A 336 2.58 -1.56 -28.75
N HIS A 337 3.86 -1.57 -28.35
CA HIS A 337 4.84 -0.64 -28.88
C HIS A 337 5.31 -1.10 -30.27
N PRO A 338 5.48 -0.17 -31.21
CA PRO A 338 6.17 -0.48 -32.47
C PRO A 338 7.64 -0.78 -32.19
N LEU A 339 8.25 -1.62 -33.00
CA LEU A 339 9.71 -1.76 -33.04
C LEU A 339 10.31 -0.47 -33.62
N ARG A 340 11.13 0.22 -32.84
CA ARG A 340 11.81 1.46 -33.21
C ARG A 340 13.30 1.15 -33.52
N ILE A 341 13.80 1.73 -34.57
CA ILE A 341 15.21 1.61 -34.97
C ILE A 341 15.87 2.98 -34.85
N GLY A 342 16.97 3.05 -34.10
CA GLY A 342 17.80 4.26 -33.99
C GLY A 342 17.32 5.30 -32.95
N TYR A 343 16.22 5.08 -32.21
CA TYR A 343 15.69 5.99 -31.17
C TYR A 343 14.75 5.28 -30.21
N ASP A 344 14.44 5.92 -29.07
CA ASP A 344 13.55 5.37 -28.05
C ASP A 344 12.07 5.81 -28.19
N SER A 345 11.22 5.41 -27.25
CA SER A 345 9.79 5.71 -27.24
C SER A 345 9.49 7.22 -27.15
N ASN A 346 10.43 8.03 -26.69
CA ASN A 346 10.31 9.49 -26.57
C ASN A 346 10.98 10.24 -27.73
N GLY A 347 11.49 9.53 -28.76
CA GLY A 347 12.25 10.12 -29.85
C GLY A 347 13.66 10.59 -29.44
N GLN A 348 14.12 10.14 -28.26
CA GLN A 348 15.43 10.49 -27.70
C GLN A 348 16.43 9.33 -27.89
N ASN A 349 17.63 9.47 -27.32
CA ASN A 349 18.71 8.49 -27.42
C ASN A 349 18.99 8.03 -28.85
N GLN A 350 18.99 8.99 -29.76
CA GLN A 350 19.23 8.71 -31.18
C GLN A 350 20.64 8.13 -31.41
N PHE A 351 20.71 7.09 -32.23
CA PHE A 351 22.01 6.52 -32.64
C PHE A 351 22.74 7.45 -33.59
N ALA A 352 23.82 8.04 -33.12
CA ALA A 352 24.69 8.85 -33.98
C ALA A 352 25.74 7.95 -34.66
N GLY A 353 25.61 7.72 -35.95
CA GLY A 353 26.48 6.84 -36.77
C GLY A 353 25.71 6.13 -37.86
N GLU A 354 26.20 5.01 -38.31
CA GLU A 354 25.56 4.20 -39.35
C GLU A 354 24.90 2.96 -38.71
N ILE A 355 23.64 2.71 -39.07
CA ILE A 355 22.92 1.44 -38.89
C ILE A 355 22.50 1.00 -40.27
N LYS A 356 23.03 -0.14 -40.77
CA LYS A 356 22.74 -0.56 -42.15
C LYS A 356 21.65 -1.57 -42.30
N GLU A 357 21.60 -2.58 -41.46
CA GLU A 357 20.62 -3.63 -41.54
C GLU A 357 20.26 -4.04 -40.10
N VAL A 358 18.98 -4.10 -39.79
CA VAL A 358 18.51 -4.68 -38.57
C VAL A 358 17.63 -5.88 -38.94
N ARG A 359 17.95 -7.05 -38.42
CA ARG A 359 17.21 -8.27 -38.67
C ARG A 359 16.63 -8.75 -37.31
N PHE A 360 15.34 -9.08 -37.34
CA PHE A 360 14.65 -9.69 -36.21
C PHE A 360 14.25 -11.11 -36.60
N VAL A 361 14.65 -12.09 -35.82
CA VAL A 361 14.42 -13.52 -36.08
C VAL A 361 13.79 -14.20 -34.88
N THR A 362 12.72 -14.94 -35.12
CA THR A 362 12.12 -15.89 -34.17
C THR A 362 12.09 -17.28 -34.82
N ALA A 363 11.54 -18.30 -34.13
CA ALA A 363 11.36 -19.63 -34.71
C ALA A 363 10.49 -19.61 -35.98
N ASP A 364 9.52 -18.72 -36.03
CA ASP A 364 8.46 -18.70 -37.07
C ASP A 364 8.58 -17.50 -38.02
N THR A 365 9.37 -16.51 -37.69
CA THR A 365 9.43 -15.23 -38.45
C THR A 365 10.86 -14.73 -38.58
N SER A 366 11.24 -14.25 -39.78
CA SER A 366 12.46 -13.51 -40.01
C SER A 366 12.14 -12.24 -40.81
N VAL A 367 12.35 -11.09 -40.22
CA VAL A 367 12.08 -9.77 -40.81
C VAL A 367 13.39 -9.00 -40.92
N VAL A 368 13.76 -8.63 -42.16
CA VAL A 368 14.89 -7.75 -42.44
C VAL A 368 14.37 -6.33 -42.58
N VAL A 369 14.89 -5.45 -41.73
CA VAL A 369 14.60 -4.01 -41.77
C VAL A 369 15.83 -3.31 -42.36
N ALA A 370 15.73 -2.82 -43.58
CA ALA A 370 16.74 -1.93 -44.16
C ALA A 370 16.54 -0.53 -43.58
N SER A 371 17.50 -0.01 -42.84
CA SER A 371 17.49 1.37 -42.32
C SER A 371 18.51 2.22 -43.07
N GLU A 372 18.06 3.27 -43.77
CA GLU A 372 18.90 4.42 -44.07
C GLU A 372 18.76 5.40 -42.91
N ASN A 373 19.85 5.71 -42.23
CA ASN A 373 19.98 6.62 -41.08
C ASN A 373 18.70 7.34 -40.60
N GLY A 374 18.07 6.83 -39.53
CA GLY A 374 17.01 7.54 -38.82
C GLY A 374 15.61 7.41 -39.41
N ALA A 375 15.34 6.48 -40.30
CA ALA A 375 13.98 6.21 -40.77
C ALA A 375 13.14 5.57 -39.64
N LYS A 376 12.04 6.22 -39.29
CA LYS A 376 11.03 5.71 -38.39
C LYS A 376 10.35 4.51 -39.05
N LEU A 377 10.74 3.29 -38.68
CA LEU A 377 10.04 2.08 -39.10
C LEU A 377 9.07 1.64 -38.01
N GLU A 378 7.79 1.97 -38.17
CA GLU A 378 6.71 1.33 -37.45
C GLU A 378 6.43 -0.01 -38.15
N LEU A 379 7.02 -1.08 -37.65
CA LEU A 379 6.61 -2.43 -38.06
C LEU A 379 5.30 -2.77 -37.38
N ALA A 380 4.37 -3.31 -38.14
CA ALA A 380 3.05 -3.72 -37.70
C ALA A 380 3.08 -4.67 -36.47
N PRO A 381 1.99 -4.75 -35.70
CA PRO A 381 1.92 -5.56 -34.48
C PRO A 381 2.06 -7.08 -34.69
N GLU A 382 2.31 -7.53 -35.89
CA GLU A 382 2.39 -8.95 -36.29
C GLU A 382 3.76 -9.61 -36.02
N LEU A 383 4.67 -8.93 -35.29
CA LEU A 383 5.81 -9.59 -34.64
C LEU A 383 5.31 -10.38 -33.42
N GLU A 384 4.43 -11.33 -33.65
CA GLU A 384 4.08 -12.37 -32.68
C GLU A 384 5.30 -13.26 -32.49
N ALA A 385 6.08 -12.97 -31.49
CA ALA A 385 7.32 -13.67 -31.27
C ALA A 385 7.13 -14.79 -30.26
N SER A 386 7.71 -15.93 -30.59
CA SER A 386 8.05 -16.97 -29.63
C SER A 386 8.91 -16.39 -28.49
N VAL A 387 9.00 -17.13 -27.39
CA VAL A 387 9.78 -16.72 -26.19
C VAL A 387 11.28 -16.50 -26.51
N ASP A 388 11.76 -17.04 -27.64
CA ASP A 388 13.15 -16.98 -28.12
C ASP A 388 13.24 -16.09 -29.37
N PHE A 389 14.20 -15.16 -29.39
CA PHE A 389 14.43 -14.28 -30.53
C PHE A 389 15.90 -13.86 -30.69
N THR A 390 16.24 -13.41 -31.88
CA THR A 390 17.53 -12.79 -32.19
C THR A 390 17.31 -11.44 -32.87
N ILE A 391 18.06 -10.43 -32.45
CA ILE A 391 18.18 -9.16 -33.20
C ILE A 391 19.63 -9.00 -33.59
N ASP A 392 19.90 -8.84 -34.85
CA ASP A 392 21.25 -8.51 -35.35
C ASP A 392 21.21 -7.25 -36.20
N ALA A 393 22.35 -6.53 -36.23
CA ALA A 393 22.51 -5.29 -36.96
C ALA A 393 23.96 -5.06 -37.36
N TRP A 394 24.18 -4.32 -38.48
CA TRP A 394 25.45 -3.80 -38.84
C TRP A 394 25.55 -2.33 -38.45
N VAL A 395 26.44 -2.00 -37.49
CA VAL A 395 26.51 -0.66 -36.89
C VAL A 395 27.91 -0.08 -36.86
N LYS A 396 28.01 1.25 -37.00
CA LYS A 396 29.24 2.01 -36.82
C LYS A 396 28.94 3.26 -36.00
N PRO A 397 29.36 3.36 -34.73
CA PRO A 397 29.13 4.54 -33.91
C PRO A 397 29.98 5.71 -34.37
N ALA A 398 29.43 6.94 -34.28
CA ALA A 398 30.15 8.16 -34.64
C ALA A 398 31.18 8.58 -33.58
N SER A 399 31.09 8.08 -32.36
CA SER A 399 32.03 8.37 -31.27
C SER A 399 32.21 7.17 -30.34
N ALA A 400 33.37 7.09 -29.68
CA ALA A 400 33.71 6.00 -28.77
C ALA A 400 32.86 5.92 -27.50
N ASN A 401 32.18 7.02 -27.10
CA ASN A 401 31.33 7.11 -25.90
C ASN A 401 29.86 7.28 -26.27
N LEU A 402 29.44 6.84 -27.47
CA LEU A 402 28.07 6.98 -27.92
C LEU A 402 27.09 6.25 -26.95
N THR A 403 26.01 6.94 -26.57
CA THR A 403 24.81 6.34 -26.05
C THR A 403 23.71 6.52 -27.10
N GLY A 404 23.17 5.43 -27.63
CA GLY A 404 22.18 5.49 -28.70
C GLY A 404 21.55 4.15 -29.01
N ARG A 405 20.26 4.16 -29.34
CA ARG A 405 19.43 2.97 -29.61
C ARG A 405 19.80 2.34 -30.97
N ILE A 406 19.90 1.01 -30.98
CA ILE A 406 19.95 0.22 -32.22
C ILE A 406 18.53 -0.25 -32.52
N ALA A 407 17.89 -0.92 -31.57
CA ALA A 407 16.51 -1.37 -31.65
C ALA A 407 15.82 -1.20 -30.29
N ASP A 408 14.58 -0.76 -30.28
CA ASP A 408 13.81 -0.48 -29.06
C ASP A 408 12.34 -0.88 -29.25
N LYS A 409 11.83 -1.73 -28.34
CA LYS A 409 10.42 -2.09 -28.21
C LYS A 409 10.05 -2.15 -26.72
N LEU A 410 10.35 -1.06 -26.01
CA LEU A 410 10.20 -0.97 -24.56
C LEU A 410 9.54 0.36 -24.18
N THR A 411 8.74 0.37 -23.13
CA THR A 411 8.35 1.63 -22.46
C THR A 411 9.59 2.24 -21.80
N ALA A 412 9.84 3.52 -21.99
CA ALA A 412 10.98 4.19 -21.37
C ALA A 412 10.94 4.02 -19.84
N GLY A 413 11.98 3.35 -19.29
CA GLY A 413 12.06 3.01 -17.86
C GLY A 413 11.22 1.81 -17.42
N GLY A 414 10.53 1.12 -18.35
CA GLY A 414 9.76 -0.10 -18.09
C GLY A 414 10.55 -1.39 -18.32
N SER A 415 9.88 -2.53 -18.07
CA SER A 415 10.39 -3.90 -18.29
C SER A 415 9.46 -4.73 -19.20
N ASP A 416 8.64 -4.06 -20.02
CA ASP A 416 7.56 -4.65 -20.83
C ASP A 416 7.97 -5.07 -22.24
N GLY A 417 9.26 -5.07 -22.54
CA GLY A 417 9.78 -5.37 -23.85
C GLY A 417 11.28 -5.56 -23.88
N PHE A 418 11.90 -5.10 -24.95
CA PHE A 418 13.35 -5.19 -25.10
C PHE A 418 13.98 -3.89 -25.63
N LEU A 419 15.26 -3.78 -25.35
CA LEU A 419 16.13 -2.69 -25.76
C LEU A 419 17.48 -3.26 -26.15
N PHE A 420 17.98 -2.86 -27.32
CA PHE A 420 19.30 -3.18 -27.82
C PHE A 420 20.00 -1.88 -28.25
N ASP A 421 21.14 -1.52 -27.62
CA ASP A 421 21.73 -0.21 -27.79
C ASP A 421 23.25 -0.17 -27.50
N LEU A 422 23.83 1.01 -27.64
CA LEU A 422 25.11 1.36 -27.04
C LEU A 422 24.88 2.25 -25.81
N GLN A 423 25.59 1.96 -24.74
CA GLN A 423 25.69 2.84 -23.57
C GLN A 423 27.18 3.13 -23.29
N ASN A 424 27.57 4.39 -23.45
CA ASN A 424 28.97 4.82 -23.35
C ASN A 424 29.92 3.98 -24.26
N GLY A 425 29.47 3.74 -25.48
CA GLY A 425 30.22 2.98 -26.51
C GLY A 425 30.16 1.45 -26.34
N LYS A 426 29.64 0.92 -25.25
CA LYS A 426 29.51 -0.52 -24.96
C LYS A 426 28.17 -1.04 -25.43
N LEU A 427 28.16 -2.21 -26.06
CA LEU A 427 26.94 -2.90 -26.45
C LEU A 427 26.15 -3.31 -25.22
N ARG A 428 24.85 -2.96 -25.18
CA ARG A 428 23.93 -3.29 -24.08
C ARG A 428 22.65 -3.86 -24.62
N ALA A 429 22.10 -4.80 -23.89
CA ALA A 429 20.73 -5.27 -24.05
C ALA A 429 19.97 -5.25 -22.73
N ILE A 430 18.67 -4.94 -22.83
CA ILE A 430 17.67 -5.15 -21.77
C ILE A 430 16.55 -5.98 -22.38
N VAL A 431 16.14 -7.06 -21.72
CA VAL A 431 14.98 -7.87 -22.11
C VAL A 431 14.19 -8.13 -20.83
N GLY A 432 13.00 -7.54 -20.72
CA GLY A 432 12.30 -7.49 -19.45
C GLY A 432 13.15 -6.82 -18.37
N ASP A 433 13.41 -7.51 -17.26
CA ASP A 433 14.28 -7.03 -16.17
C ASP A 433 15.77 -7.43 -16.34
N ALA A 434 16.09 -8.25 -17.33
CA ALA A 434 17.46 -8.70 -17.56
C ALA A 434 18.26 -7.61 -18.27
N LEU A 435 19.41 -7.24 -17.70
CA LEU A 435 20.38 -6.31 -18.27
C LEU A 435 21.71 -7.01 -18.50
N LEU A 436 22.24 -6.85 -19.70
CA LEU A 436 23.56 -7.34 -20.09
C LEU A 436 24.33 -6.23 -20.83
N GLN A 437 25.61 -6.06 -20.51
CA GLN A 437 26.48 -5.09 -21.17
C GLN A 437 27.85 -5.71 -21.51
N SER A 438 28.37 -5.42 -22.70
CA SER A 438 29.71 -5.86 -23.11
C SER A 438 30.82 -5.19 -22.27
N GLN A 439 31.95 -5.87 -22.13
CA GLN A 439 33.13 -5.30 -21.45
C GLN A 439 33.81 -4.23 -22.29
N ALA A 440 33.94 -4.47 -23.61
CA ALA A 440 34.63 -3.60 -24.55
C ALA A 440 33.65 -2.67 -25.31
N SER A 441 34.12 -1.50 -25.70
CA SER A 441 33.41 -0.58 -26.60
C SER A 441 33.54 -1.01 -28.04
N LEU A 442 32.55 -0.66 -28.89
CA LEU A 442 32.60 -0.87 -30.32
C LEU A 442 33.61 0.07 -31.02
N SER A 443 34.18 -0.38 -32.11
CA SER A 443 35.08 0.42 -32.95
C SER A 443 34.30 1.54 -33.67
N THR A 444 34.90 2.76 -33.71
CA THR A 444 34.40 3.89 -34.51
C THR A 444 34.94 3.91 -35.90
N GLU A 445 35.93 3.06 -36.20
CA GLU A 445 36.64 3.09 -37.48
C GLU A 445 36.02 2.17 -38.55
N ARG A 446 35.34 1.10 -38.10
CA ARG A 446 34.74 0.10 -38.99
C ARG A 446 33.29 -0.22 -38.59
N ILE A 447 32.55 -0.74 -39.56
CA ILE A 447 31.22 -1.33 -39.28
C ILE A 447 31.44 -2.67 -38.57
N SER A 448 30.71 -2.91 -37.49
CA SER A 448 30.67 -4.18 -36.76
C SER A 448 29.31 -4.84 -36.92
N HIS A 449 29.30 -6.17 -37.06
CA HIS A 449 28.10 -6.97 -36.89
C HIS A 449 27.83 -7.16 -35.39
N VAL A 450 26.66 -6.76 -34.90
CA VAL A 450 26.29 -6.92 -33.51
C VAL A 450 24.99 -7.72 -33.39
N ALA A 451 24.91 -8.63 -32.42
CA ALA A 451 23.71 -9.38 -32.21
C ALA A 451 23.34 -9.50 -30.71
N LEU A 452 22.04 -9.44 -30.47
CA LEU A 452 21.35 -9.81 -29.24
C LEU A 452 20.63 -11.13 -29.50
N VAL A 453 20.98 -12.18 -28.76
CA VAL A 453 20.30 -13.47 -28.77
C VAL A 453 19.63 -13.66 -27.41
N PHE A 454 18.33 -13.90 -27.43
CA PHE A 454 17.55 -14.29 -26.25
C PHE A 454 16.99 -15.69 -26.51
N GLN A 455 17.48 -16.69 -25.76
CA GLN A 455 17.09 -18.08 -25.93
C GLN A 455 16.96 -18.79 -24.58
N SER A 456 15.83 -19.41 -24.34
CA SER A 456 15.54 -20.18 -23.12
C SER A 456 15.86 -19.40 -21.83
N GLY A 457 15.59 -18.08 -21.82
CA GLY A 457 15.84 -17.19 -20.68
C GLY A 457 17.30 -16.73 -20.53
N VAL A 458 18.20 -17.09 -21.45
CA VAL A 458 19.59 -16.64 -21.48
C VAL A 458 19.74 -15.51 -22.49
N LEU A 459 20.34 -14.41 -22.04
CA LEU A 459 20.65 -13.23 -22.87
C LEU A 459 22.11 -13.28 -23.26
N GLN A 460 22.42 -13.19 -24.56
CA GLN A 460 23.78 -13.20 -25.10
C GLN A 460 23.99 -12.02 -26.03
N LEU A 461 25.19 -11.43 -25.98
CA LEU A 461 25.64 -10.36 -26.89
C LEU A 461 26.83 -10.83 -27.72
N TYR A 462 26.77 -10.54 -29.00
CA TYR A 462 27.83 -10.86 -29.95
C TYR A 462 28.31 -9.62 -30.68
N VAL A 463 29.62 -9.59 -31.00
CA VAL A 463 30.25 -8.61 -31.88
C VAL A 463 31.10 -9.37 -32.88
N ASP A 464 30.85 -9.20 -34.19
CA ASP A 464 31.53 -9.90 -35.26
C ASP A 464 31.59 -11.43 -35.04
N ASP A 465 30.43 -12.01 -34.67
CA ASP A 465 30.19 -13.41 -34.33
C ASP A 465 30.94 -13.92 -33.07
N VAL A 466 31.57 -13.05 -32.30
CA VAL A 466 32.25 -13.39 -31.05
C VAL A 466 31.30 -13.05 -29.85
N LEU A 467 31.10 -14.01 -28.96
CA LEU A 467 30.34 -13.80 -27.71
C LEU A 467 31.09 -12.80 -26.81
N VAL A 468 30.50 -11.64 -26.55
CA VAL A 468 31.08 -10.58 -25.72
C VAL A 468 30.37 -10.37 -24.38
N GLY A 469 29.30 -11.10 -24.17
CA GLY A 469 28.57 -11.11 -22.91
C GLY A 469 27.50 -12.19 -22.86
N GLU A 470 27.27 -12.78 -21.69
CA GLU A 470 26.22 -13.77 -21.43
C GLU A 470 25.65 -13.55 -20.06
N SER A 471 24.32 -13.55 -19.94
CA SER A 471 23.64 -13.50 -18.61
C SER A 471 23.58 -14.88 -17.97
N ALA A 472 23.65 -14.95 -16.64
CA ALA A 472 23.31 -16.18 -15.97
C ALA A 472 21.82 -16.53 -16.20
N GLN A 473 21.52 -17.81 -16.38
CA GLN A 473 20.16 -18.33 -16.67
C GLN A 473 19.08 -17.90 -15.65
N ALA A 474 19.48 -17.36 -14.50
CA ALA A 474 18.60 -17.03 -13.38
C ALA A 474 17.81 -15.71 -13.54
N ALA A 475 18.05 -14.90 -14.56
CA ALA A 475 17.47 -13.55 -14.62
C ALA A 475 16.04 -13.49 -15.14
N LEU A 476 15.56 -14.53 -15.84
CA LEU A 476 14.19 -14.58 -16.37
C LEU A 476 13.42 -15.85 -16.00
N ALA A 477 14.09 -16.81 -15.36
CA ALA A 477 13.41 -17.95 -14.75
C ALA A 477 12.79 -17.48 -13.43
N THR A 478 11.55 -17.04 -13.47
CA THR A 478 10.53 -17.19 -12.41
C THR A 478 11.02 -17.20 -10.94
N GLN A 479 12.00 -16.40 -10.55
CA GLN A 479 12.08 -16.01 -9.16
C GLN A 479 11.16 -14.79 -8.97
N GLY A 480 9.88 -15.11 -8.71
CA GLY A 480 9.00 -14.23 -7.99
C GLY A 480 8.37 -13.05 -8.75
N ALA A 481 8.00 -13.20 -10.03
CA ALA A 481 6.93 -12.35 -10.52
C ALA A 481 5.68 -12.77 -9.73
N THR A 482 5.33 -11.97 -8.72
CA THR A 482 4.12 -12.16 -7.92
C THR A 482 2.93 -12.22 -8.87
N THR A 483 2.15 -13.31 -8.84
CA THR A 483 0.90 -13.37 -9.61
C THR A 483 -0.08 -12.30 -9.11
N LEU A 484 -1.09 -11.95 -9.90
CA LEU A 484 -2.08 -10.95 -9.45
C LEU A 484 -2.79 -11.41 -8.18
N GLU A 485 -3.11 -12.68 -8.08
CA GLU A 485 -3.79 -13.23 -6.90
C GLU A 485 -2.89 -13.24 -5.66
N GLU A 486 -1.58 -13.55 -5.81
CA GLU A 486 -0.60 -13.41 -4.72
C GLU A 486 -0.44 -11.95 -4.32
N ALA A 487 -0.23 -11.03 -5.26
CA ALA A 487 -0.08 -9.62 -5.00
C ALA A 487 -1.29 -9.07 -4.23
N TYR A 488 -2.51 -9.41 -4.67
CA TYR A 488 -3.74 -9.01 -4.00
C TYR A 488 -3.83 -9.57 -2.57
N ALA A 489 -3.65 -10.88 -2.41
CA ALA A 489 -3.80 -11.53 -1.10
C ALA A 489 -2.73 -11.08 -0.11
N LEU A 490 -1.46 -11.06 -0.51
CA LEU A 490 -0.36 -10.66 0.37
C LEU A 490 -0.44 -9.18 0.76
N GLN A 491 -0.80 -8.29 -0.18
CA GLN A 491 -0.99 -6.88 0.14
C GLN A 491 -2.17 -6.67 1.10
N ARG A 492 -3.30 -7.35 0.89
CA ARG A 492 -4.44 -7.30 1.82
C ARG A 492 -4.03 -7.78 3.21
N TYR A 493 -3.26 -8.88 3.28
CA TYR A 493 -2.72 -9.40 4.54
C TYR A 493 -1.87 -8.35 5.27
N VAL A 494 -0.88 -7.76 4.60
CA VAL A 494 0.01 -6.74 5.19
C VAL A 494 -0.77 -5.51 5.66
N THR A 495 -1.79 -5.08 4.90
CA THR A 495 -2.63 -3.96 5.30
C THR A 495 -3.46 -4.30 6.54
N LEU A 496 -4.18 -5.44 6.55
CA LEU A 496 -5.03 -5.88 7.69
C LEU A 496 -4.22 -6.10 8.98
N ALA A 497 -2.97 -6.49 8.85
CA ALA A 497 -2.06 -6.69 9.98
C ALA A 497 -1.74 -5.40 10.77
N ALA A 498 -2.19 -4.20 10.30
CA ALA A 498 -1.89 -2.90 10.91
C ALA A 498 -3.08 -1.91 10.91
N THR A 499 -4.35 -2.38 10.92
CA THR A 499 -5.54 -1.52 10.75
C THR A 499 -6.35 -1.29 12.03
N ARG A 500 -5.97 -1.87 13.18
CA ARG A 500 -6.80 -1.87 14.41
C ARG A 500 -6.31 -0.94 15.50
N GLY A 501 -5.25 -0.17 15.27
CA GLY A 501 -4.74 0.83 16.20
C GLY A 501 -5.59 2.09 16.29
N ALA A 502 -5.24 2.98 17.20
CA ALA A 502 -5.90 4.28 17.41
C ALA A 502 -5.55 5.31 16.32
N PHE A 503 -4.52 5.05 15.53
CA PHE A 503 -4.05 5.91 14.44
C PHE A 503 -4.22 5.23 13.09
N PRO A 504 -4.28 6.00 11.99
CA PRO A 504 -4.34 5.43 10.65
C PRO A 504 -3.12 4.55 10.31
N VAL A 505 -3.29 3.64 9.36
CA VAL A 505 -2.16 2.87 8.80
C VAL A 505 -1.10 3.85 8.29
N LYS A 506 0.14 3.67 8.73
CA LYS A 506 1.26 4.46 8.19
C LYS A 506 1.50 4.05 6.73
N PHE A 507 1.30 5.00 5.82
CA PHE A 507 1.49 4.78 4.39
C PHE A 507 2.93 4.36 4.05
N ASN A 508 3.91 4.93 4.77
CA ASN A 508 5.35 4.76 4.59
C ASN A 508 5.90 3.66 5.51
N GLY A 509 5.73 2.43 5.13
CA GLY A 509 6.32 1.26 5.80
C GLY A 509 5.42 0.57 6.81
N SER A 510 4.17 1.03 7.03
CA SER A 510 3.28 0.43 8.03
C SER A 510 3.99 0.25 9.38
N ILE A 511 3.83 -0.90 10.02
CA ILE A 511 4.58 -1.33 11.21
C ILE A 511 5.77 -2.25 10.87
N PHE A 512 6.02 -2.51 9.57
CA PHE A 512 6.98 -3.52 9.09
C PHE A 512 8.30 -2.94 8.57
N THR A 513 8.61 -1.67 8.87
CA THR A 513 9.92 -1.09 8.58
C THR A 513 11.05 -1.86 9.26
N ILE A 514 12.23 -1.82 8.65
CA ILE A 514 13.49 -2.33 9.21
C ILE A 514 14.56 -1.26 9.09
N ALA A 515 15.71 -1.47 9.73
CA ALA A 515 16.85 -0.57 9.58
C ALA A 515 17.18 -0.34 8.10
N PRO A 516 17.32 0.94 7.65
CA PRO A 516 17.61 1.25 6.26
C PRO A 516 19.06 0.90 5.90
N ALA A 517 19.35 0.81 4.61
CA ALA A 517 20.71 0.95 4.13
C ALA A 517 21.30 2.30 4.61
N PRO A 518 22.64 2.41 4.80
CA PRO A 518 23.24 3.64 5.27
C PRO A 518 22.81 4.86 4.44
N ILE A 519 22.31 5.89 5.13
CA ILE A 519 21.84 7.14 4.52
C ILE A 519 22.98 8.16 4.63
N ASN A 520 23.44 8.67 3.50
CA ASN A 520 24.63 9.54 3.43
C ASN A 520 25.84 8.93 4.16
N GLY A 521 25.99 7.58 4.08
CA GLY A 521 27.07 6.83 4.73
C GLY A 521 26.89 6.59 6.24
N LYS A 522 25.78 7.01 6.83
CA LYS A 522 25.46 6.80 8.26
C LYS A 522 24.44 5.66 8.43
N PRO A 523 24.72 4.67 9.29
CA PRO A 523 23.73 3.65 9.65
C PRO A 523 22.70 4.22 10.63
N PHE A 524 21.45 3.76 10.49
CA PHE A 524 20.36 4.03 11.43
C PHE A 524 19.76 2.70 11.90
N ASN A 525 19.09 2.72 13.05
CA ASN A 525 18.42 1.56 13.62
C ASN A 525 17.02 1.32 13.00
N ASP A 526 16.33 0.29 13.50
CA ASP A 526 15.01 -0.13 13.01
C ASP A 526 13.87 0.89 13.28
N ASP A 527 14.10 1.92 14.10
CA ASP A 527 13.13 3.00 14.34
C ASP A 527 13.12 4.07 13.25
N TRP A 528 14.16 4.10 12.40
CA TRP A 528 14.25 5.11 11.37
C TRP A 528 13.31 4.82 10.19
N ARG A 529 12.56 5.84 9.75
CA ARG A 529 11.78 5.82 8.50
C ARG A 529 11.82 7.19 7.85
N ALA A 530 11.87 7.25 6.54
CA ALA A 530 11.65 8.51 5.81
C ALA A 530 10.22 8.98 6.03
N TRP A 531 10.00 10.30 6.06
CA TRP A 531 8.68 10.90 6.25
C TRP A 531 8.00 10.42 7.55
N GLY A 532 8.80 10.24 8.62
CA GLY A 532 8.35 9.62 9.86
C GLY A 532 7.38 10.47 10.67
N GLY A 533 6.47 9.81 11.36
CA GLY A 533 5.51 10.39 12.31
C GLY A 533 4.22 10.90 11.66
N ALA A 534 4.25 12.06 11.00
CA ALA A 534 3.08 12.73 10.45
C ALA A 534 2.32 11.91 9.37
N PHE A 535 1.10 12.34 9.07
CA PHE A 535 0.21 11.72 8.09
C PHE A 535 -0.03 12.70 6.95
N TRP A 536 0.28 12.29 5.71
CA TRP A 536 -0.08 12.99 4.47
C TRP A 536 -1.42 12.48 3.97
N TRP A 537 -2.39 13.35 3.73
CA TRP A 537 -3.69 12.92 3.24
C TRP A 537 -3.60 12.19 1.90
N GLN A 538 -2.85 12.75 0.95
CA GLN A 538 -2.68 12.14 -0.39
C GLN A 538 -2.23 10.67 -0.34
N ASN A 539 -1.52 10.29 0.71
CA ASN A 539 -0.99 8.94 0.90
C ASN A 539 -1.86 8.11 1.85
N THR A 540 -2.21 8.68 3.02
CA THR A 540 -2.91 7.98 4.11
C THR A 540 -4.27 7.42 3.67
N ARG A 541 -5.00 8.11 2.79
CA ARG A 541 -6.32 7.71 2.29
C ARG A 541 -6.30 6.46 1.40
N LEU A 542 -5.21 6.22 0.66
CA LEU A 542 -5.15 5.22 -0.42
C LEU A 542 -5.38 3.76 0.05
N PRO A 543 -4.86 3.29 1.18
CA PRO A 543 -5.20 1.96 1.71
C PRO A 543 -6.68 1.79 2.06
N TYR A 544 -7.40 2.91 2.35
CA TYR A 544 -8.78 2.89 2.85
C TYR A 544 -9.85 2.83 1.76
N HIS A 545 -9.61 3.43 0.59
CA HIS A 545 -10.60 3.51 -0.50
C HIS A 545 -11.18 2.15 -0.92
N GLY A 546 -10.38 1.09 -0.94
CA GLY A 546 -10.87 -0.25 -1.30
C GLY A 546 -11.42 -1.08 -0.14
N MET A 547 -11.42 -0.59 1.11
CA MET A 547 -11.79 -1.42 2.28
C MET A 547 -13.24 -1.87 2.27
N LEU A 548 -14.16 -1.04 1.80
CA LEU A 548 -15.58 -1.39 1.73
C LEU A 548 -15.83 -2.51 0.72
N ALA A 549 -15.28 -2.39 -0.49
CA ALA A 549 -15.45 -3.39 -1.53
C ALA A 549 -14.86 -4.76 -1.16
N ARG A 550 -13.82 -4.81 -0.32
CA ARG A 550 -13.25 -6.07 0.19
C ARG A 550 -13.79 -6.51 1.55
N GLY A 551 -14.83 -5.84 2.09
CA GLY A 551 -15.50 -6.22 3.32
C GLY A 551 -14.66 -5.98 4.60
N ASP A 552 -13.71 -5.08 4.54
CA ASP A 552 -12.83 -4.68 5.66
C ASP A 552 -13.23 -3.31 6.22
N GLY A 553 -14.52 -2.92 6.09
CA GLY A 553 -15.03 -1.59 6.48
C GLY A 553 -14.86 -1.26 7.97
N ASP A 554 -14.82 -2.25 8.87
CA ASP A 554 -14.50 -2.07 10.28
C ASP A 554 -13.09 -1.50 10.50
N SER A 555 -12.14 -1.78 9.61
CA SER A 555 -10.78 -1.24 9.64
C SER A 555 -10.72 0.26 9.32
N MET A 556 -11.77 0.85 8.73
CA MET A 556 -11.82 2.29 8.45
C MET A 556 -12.01 3.14 9.72
N GLN A 557 -12.40 2.54 10.84
CA GLN A 557 -12.61 3.27 12.09
C GLN A 557 -11.32 3.90 12.63
N SER A 558 -10.14 3.33 12.38
CA SER A 558 -8.86 3.95 12.74
C SER A 558 -8.68 5.33 12.06
N LEU A 559 -9.10 5.48 10.80
CA LEU A 559 -9.09 6.75 10.08
C LEU A 559 -10.19 7.70 10.58
N PHE A 560 -11.43 7.23 10.64
CA PHE A 560 -12.60 8.07 10.99
C PHE A 560 -12.53 8.58 12.42
N ALA A 561 -12.17 7.73 13.38
CA ALA A 561 -12.00 8.11 14.78
C ALA A 561 -10.85 9.11 14.95
N PHE A 562 -9.74 8.90 14.24
CA PHE A 562 -8.59 9.83 14.26
C PHE A 562 -9.00 11.25 13.85
N TYR A 563 -9.61 11.42 12.68
CA TYR A 563 -10.04 12.74 12.21
C TYR A 563 -11.18 13.34 13.05
N SER A 564 -12.09 12.51 13.57
CA SER A 564 -13.17 12.96 14.46
C SER A 564 -12.64 13.51 15.78
N ARG A 565 -11.63 12.85 16.38
CA ARG A 565 -10.95 13.33 17.60
C ARG A 565 -10.25 14.67 17.36
N LEU A 566 -9.75 14.92 16.16
CA LEU A 566 -9.02 16.15 15.80
C LEU A 566 -9.93 17.29 15.30
N LEU A 567 -11.25 17.07 15.21
CA LEU A 567 -12.20 18.08 14.78
C LEU A 567 -12.17 19.37 15.63
N PRO A 568 -12.05 19.34 16.98
CA PRO A 568 -11.96 20.54 17.80
C PRO A 568 -10.75 21.43 17.44
N ILE A 569 -9.57 20.87 17.28
CA ILE A 569 -8.37 21.65 16.90
C ILE A 569 -8.48 22.19 15.46
N ALA A 570 -9.06 21.41 14.55
CA ALA A 570 -9.28 21.83 13.17
C ALA A 570 -10.23 23.06 13.09
N LYS A 571 -11.29 23.09 13.92
CA LYS A 571 -12.18 24.25 14.07
C LYS A 571 -11.46 25.45 14.68
N ALA A 572 -10.70 25.24 15.75
CA ALA A 572 -9.94 26.31 16.39
C ALA A 572 -8.90 26.93 15.44
N ARG A 573 -8.19 26.10 14.69
CA ARG A 573 -7.22 26.54 13.68
C ARG A 573 -7.90 27.37 12.58
N ALA A 574 -9.04 26.92 12.03
CA ALA A 574 -9.80 27.69 11.04
C ALA A 574 -10.16 29.08 11.56
N LYS A 575 -10.58 29.16 12.82
CA LYS A 575 -10.93 30.42 13.47
C LYS A 575 -9.73 31.33 13.71
N ILE A 576 -8.63 30.78 14.23
CA ILE A 576 -7.42 31.55 14.58
C ILE A 576 -6.68 32.02 13.33
N TYR A 577 -6.53 31.13 12.32
CA TYR A 577 -5.74 31.44 11.12
C TYR A 577 -6.48 32.35 10.12
N TYR A 578 -7.79 32.15 9.97
CA TYR A 578 -8.55 32.77 8.91
C TYR A 578 -9.83 33.47 9.38
N GLY A 579 -10.13 33.48 10.66
CA GLY A 579 -11.40 34.03 11.19
C GLY A 579 -12.64 33.23 10.78
N ALA A 580 -12.46 32.07 10.13
CA ALA A 580 -13.53 31.23 9.61
C ALA A 580 -14.16 30.35 10.70
N SER A 581 -15.45 30.01 10.55
CA SER A 581 -16.08 28.91 11.28
C SER A 581 -15.88 27.61 10.52
N GLY A 582 -16.23 26.47 11.18
CA GLY A 582 -16.05 25.16 10.58
C GLY A 582 -14.61 24.63 10.71
N ALA A 583 -14.23 23.64 9.90
CA ALA A 583 -12.94 22.95 10.03
C ALA A 583 -12.28 22.69 8.68
N TYR A 584 -10.96 22.80 8.61
CA TYR A 584 -10.13 22.24 7.55
C TYR A 584 -9.01 21.40 8.13
N PHE A 585 -8.50 20.47 7.34
CA PHE A 585 -7.40 19.60 7.69
C PHE A 585 -6.19 19.89 6.81
N PRO A 586 -4.97 20.02 7.37
CA PRO A 586 -3.75 20.13 6.59
C PRO A 586 -3.51 18.89 5.72
N GLU A 587 -2.77 19.02 4.64
CA GLU A 587 -2.26 17.88 3.88
C GLU A 587 -1.36 17.00 4.75
N THR A 588 -0.39 17.61 5.44
CA THR A 588 0.45 16.95 6.42
C THR A 588 -0.05 17.26 7.82
N MET A 589 -0.39 16.22 8.58
CA MET A 589 -0.98 16.38 9.91
C MET A 589 -0.30 15.48 10.93
N THR A 590 -0.02 16.03 12.11
CA THR A 590 0.50 15.31 13.27
C THR A 590 -0.58 14.49 13.96
N THR A 591 -0.17 13.60 14.88
CA THR A 591 -1.09 12.79 15.73
C THR A 591 -2.00 13.64 16.62
N PHE A 592 -1.63 14.89 16.92
CA PHE A 592 -2.41 15.86 17.68
C PHE A 592 -3.08 16.95 16.83
N GLY A 593 -3.01 16.83 15.50
CA GLY A 593 -3.75 17.66 14.56
C GLY A 593 -3.09 18.99 14.16
N GLY A 594 -1.84 19.23 14.55
CA GLY A 594 -1.02 20.34 14.07
C GLY A 594 -0.42 20.07 12.69
N TYR A 595 0.18 21.10 12.07
CA TYR A 595 1.16 20.89 11.00
C TYR A 595 2.43 20.26 11.57
N SER A 596 3.30 19.68 10.72
CA SER A 596 4.70 19.57 11.10
C SER A 596 5.31 20.97 11.19
N ASN A 597 6.29 21.17 12.08
CA ASN A 597 6.84 22.52 12.29
C ASN A 597 7.66 23.01 11.08
N GLU A 598 8.28 22.08 10.34
CA GLU A 598 8.98 22.40 9.11
C GLU A 598 8.01 22.90 8.02
N ASP A 599 6.88 22.24 7.84
CA ASP A 599 5.86 22.66 6.87
C ASP A 599 5.22 24.00 7.25
N TYR A 600 4.93 24.21 8.53
CA TYR A 600 4.42 25.48 9.03
C TYR A 600 5.46 26.60 8.89
N GLY A 601 6.74 26.24 9.01
CA GLY A 601 7.91 27.11 8.92
C GLY A 601 8.46 27.50 10.30
N TRP A 602 9.73 27.16 10.54
CA TRP A 602 10.42 27.50 11.78
C TRP A 602 10.66 29.00 11.98
N ASN A 603 10.88 29.75 10.90
CA ASN A 603 11.01 31.21 10.98
C ASN A 603 9.66 31.89 10.77
N ARG A 604 9.11 32.49 11.84
CA ARG A 604 7.80 33.17 11.84
C ARG A 604 7.90 34.70 11.84
N GLU A 605 9.11 35.29 11.72
CA GLU A 605 9.31 36.73 11.74
C GLU A 605 8.58 37.40 10.56
N GLY A 606 7.67 38.33 10.85
CA GLY A 606 6.90 39.08 9.86
C GLY A 606 5.78 38.31 9.17
N LYS A 607 5.51 37.06 9.54
CA LYS A 607 4.47 36.22 8.95
C LYS A 607 3.19 36.19 9.79
N ALA A 608 2.04 36.20 9.13
CA ALA A 608 0.76 35.97 9.79
C ALA A 608 0.66 34.53 10.32
N VAL A 609 -0.17 34.34 11.35
CA VAL A 609 -0.35 33.00 11.95
C VAL A 609 -0.86 31.95 10.95
N GLY A 610 -1.64 32.37 9.95
CA GLY A 610 -2.16 31.48 8.90
C GLY A 610 -1.25 31.29 7.68
N ASP A 611 -0.05 31.91 7.67
CA ASP A 611 0.90 31.76 6.57
C ASP A 611 1.76 30.50 6.79
N VAL A 612 1.43 29.45 6.05
CA VAL A 612 2.19 28.19 6.02
C VAL A 612 3.32 28.30 5.00
N ASP A 613 4.55 27.90 5.37
CA ASP A 613 5.73 28.07 4.49
C ASP A 613 5.78 27.07 3.35
N CYS A 614 5.36 25.84 3.59
CA CYS A 614 5.44 24.77 2.60
C CYS A 614 4.55 25.04 1.39
N ALA A 615 5.16 25.33 0.25
CA ALA A 615 4.44 25.62 -0.99
C ALA A 615 3.69 24.42 -1.57
N TRP A 616 4.12 23.20 -1.25
CA TRP A 616 3.55 21.96 -1.78
C TRP A 616 2.08 21.79 -1.42
N TRP A 617 1.63 22.23 -0.23
CA TRP A 617 0.25 22.06 0.25
C TRP A 617 -0.31 23.22 1.07
N ARG A 618 0.32 24.39 1.00
CA ARG A 618 -0.10 25.60 1.74
C ARG A 618 -1.59 25.89 1.60
N TRP A 619 -2.14 25.74 0.42
CA TRP A 619 -3.52 26.09 0.07
C TRP A 619 -4.35 24.89 -0.41
N ALA A 620 -3.97 23.67 -0.05
CA ALA A 620 -4.73 22.47 -0.36
C ALA A 620 -5.95 22.36 0.58
N TRP A 621 -7.14 22.26 0.02
CA TRP A 621 -8.40 22.21 0.79
C TRP A 621 -9.25 20.97 0.53
N ASN A 622 -8.83 20.06 -0.32
CA ASN A 622 -9.55 18.86 -0.75
C ASN A 622 -9.67 17.76 0.32
N GLN A 623 -8.83 17.76 1.37
CA GLN A 623 -8.73 16.70 2.38
C GLN A 623 -10.05 16.48 3.12
N GLY A 624 -10.67 17.55 3.59
CA GLY A 624 -11.95 17.49 4.31
C GLY A 624 -13.09 16.93 3.44
N PRO A 625 -13.35 17.49 2.25
CA PRO A 625 -14.34 16.96 1.32
C PRO A 625 -14.13 15.48 0.95
N GLU A 626 -12.90 15.04 0.70
CA GLU A 626 -12.62 13.64 0.37
C GLU A 626 -12.81 12.71 1.58
N LEU A 627 -12.41 13.12 2.79
CA LEU A 627 -12.70 12.37 4.01
C LEU A 627 -14.21 12.17 4.19
N VAL A 628 -15.00 13.23 4.00
CA VAL A 628 -16.47 13.16 4.11
C VAL A 628 -17.04 12.22 3.04
N ALA A 629 -16.50 12.24 1.81
CA ALA A 629 -16.92 11.31 0.75
C ALA A 629 -16.67 9.86 1.16
N LEU A 630 -15.50 9.53 1.73
CA LEU A 630 -15.20 8.20 2.29
C LEU A 630 -16.15 7.79 3.42
N MET A 631 -16.51 8.74 4.32
CA MET A 631 -17.46 8.47 5.39
C MET A 631 -18.88 8.23 4.84
N LEU A 632 -19.26 8.92 3.76
CA LEU A 632 -20.53 8.67 3.06
C LEU A 632 -20.49 7.35 2.28
N ASP A 633 -19.34 6.94 1.70
CA ASP A 633 -19.20 5.61 1.11
C ASP A 633 -19.47 4.51 2.17
N HIS A 634 -18.96 4.69 3.39
CA HIS A 634 -19.26 3.78 4.47
C HIS A 634 -20.77 3.69 4.75
N TRP A 635 -21.47 4.85 4.77
CA TRP A 635 -22.93 4.89 4.89
C TRP A 635 -23.62 4.15 3.74
N ASP A 636 -23.24 4.40 2.49
CA ASP A 636 -23.88 3.78 1.32
C ASP A 636 -23.70 2.25 1.33
N TYR A 637 -22.54 1.75 1.81
CA TYR A 637 -22.28 0.32 1.89
C TYR A 637 -22.99 -0.36 3.06
N THR A 638 -23.03 0.27 4.25
CA THR A 638 -23.41 -0.39 5.52
C THR A 638 -24.76 0.03 6.08
N HIS A 639 -25.23 1.23 5.72
CA HIS A 639 -26.35 1.92 6.41
C HIS A 639 -26.17 2.02 7.94
N ASP A 640 -24.92 2.14 8.41
CA ASP A 640 -24.61 2.35 9.84
C ASP A 640 -25.04 3.74 10.27
N ARG A 641 -26.24 3.81 10.84
CA ARG A 641 -26.84 5.06 11.34
C ARG A 641 -26.05 5.65 12.51
N ALA A 642 -25.48 4.83 13.36
CA ALA A 642 -24.71 5.31 14.52
C ALA A 642 -23.45 6.06 14.06
N GLN A 643 -22.70 5.50 13.09
CA GLN A 643 -21.53 6.15 12.52
C GLN A 643 -21.93 7.41 11.72
N LEU A 644 -23.03 7.37 10.96
CA LEU A 644 -23.53 8.53 10.22
C LEU A 644 -23.79 9.72 11.16
N ASP A 645 -24.55 9.49 12.24
CA ASP A 645 -24.95 10.56 13.16
C ASP A 645 -23.80 11.04 14.06
N ALA A 646 -22.94 10.12 14.53
CA ALA A 646 -21.89 10.45 15.49
C ALA A 646 -20.64 11.05 14.84
N GLN A 647 -20.31 10.69 13.61
CA GLN A 647 -19.06 11.06 12.97
C GLN A 647 -19.26 11.78 11.63
N THR A 648 -20.03 11.20 10.69
CA THR A 648 -20.13 11.72 9.32
C THR A 648 -20.81 13.08 9.25
N ILE A 649 -21.97 13.24 9.86
CA ILE A 649 -22.74 14.51 9.82
C ILE A 649 -21.98 15.65 10.51
N PRO A 650 -21.43 15.49 11.73
CA PRO A 650 -20.64 16.53 12.38
C PRO A 650 -19.39 16.93 11.57
N MET A 651 -18.71 15.96 10.94
CA MET A 651 -17.55 16.21 10.08
C MET A 651 -17.95 16.96 8.81
N ALA A 652 -18.99 16.51 8.12
CA ALA A 652 -19.50 17.10 6.89
C ALA A 652 -19.93 18.56 7.09
N SER A 653 -20.71 18.82 8.16
CA SER A 653 -21.17 20.18 8.45
C SER A 653 -20.02 21.11 8.80
N ALA A 654 -19.03 20.63 9.58
CA ALA A 654 -17.85 21.45 9.90
C ALA A 654 -16.98 21.76 8.66
N VAL A 655 -16.76 20.78 7.78
CA VAL A 655 -16.02 20.98 6.53
C VAL A 655 -16.75 21.98 5.62
N LEU A 656 -18.04 21.82 5.40
CA LEU A 656 -18.82 22.71 4.55
C LEU A 656 -18.95 24.14 5.14
N GLU A 657 -19.05 24.26 6.47
CA GLU A 657 -19.06 25.56 7.15
C GLU A 657 -17.76 26.34 6.95
N TYR A 658 -16.61 25.64 6.89
CA TYR A 658 -15.33 26.27 6.58
C TYR A 658 -15.37 26.95 5.20
N PHE A 659 -15.78 26.24 4.16
CA PHE A 659 -15.89 26.81 2.82
C PHE A 659 -16.90 27.95 2.77
N ALA A 660 -18.05 27.82 3.44
CA ALA A 660 -19.10 28.82 3.49
C ALA A 660 -18.69 30.13 4.19
N THR A 661 -17.73 30.10 5.10
CA THR A 661 -17.31 31.26 5.92
C THR A 661 -15.93 31.79 5.57
N ARG A 662 -15.07 30.96 4.95
CA ARG A 662 -13.71 31.35 4.54
C ARG A 662 -13.69 32.08 3.20
N PHE A 663 -14.53 31.65 2.27
CA PHE A 663 -14.51 32.10 0.90
C PHE A 663 -15.74 32.98 0.57
N SER A 664 -15.58 33.89 -0.41
CA SER A 664 -16.63 34.81 -0.81
C SER A 664 -17.46 34.27 -1.97
N LEU A 665 -18.61 34.83 -2.17
CA LEU A 665 -19.43 34.63 -3.37
C LEU A 665 -19.13 35.73 -4.40
N ASP A 666 -19.19 35.38 -5.69
CA ASP A 666 -19.14 36.33 -6.79
C ASP A 666 -20.48 37.12 -6.94
N ALA A 667 -20.56 37.98 -7.94
CA ALA A 667 -21.76 38.77 -8.21
C ALA A 667 -23.00 37.91 -8.59
N ASN A 668 -22.80 36.66 -8.99
CA ASN A 668 -23.83 35.70 -9.35
C ASN A 668 -24.21 34.76 -8.18
N GLY A 669 -23.59 34.93 -7.01
CA GLY A 669 -23.80 34.08 -5.85
C GLY A 669 -23.07 32.75 -5.92
N VAL A 670 -22.03 32.63 -6.74
CA VAL A 670 -21.20 31.43 -6.88
C VAL A 670 -19.96 31.58 -6.00
N LEU A 671 -19.58 30.49 -5.32
CA LEU A 671 -18.42 30.45 -4.42
C LEU A 671 -17.10 30.63 -5.21
N VAL A 672 -16.21 31.46 -4.68
CA VAL A 672 -14.87 31.73 -5.25
C VAL A 672 -13.83 31.24 -4.25
N ILE A 673 -13.24 30.07 -4.52
CA ILE A 673 -12.20 29.46 -3.69
C ILE A 673 -10.84 30.02 -4.11
N THR A 674 -10.32 30.97 -3.34
CA THR A 674 -9.00 31.59 -3.53
C THR A 674 -8.53 32.26 -2.22
N PRO A 675 -7.26 32.10 -1.78
CA PRO A 675 -6.22 31.28 -2.40
C PRO A 675 -6.53 29.78 -2.28
N THR A 676 -6.13 29.05 -3.32
CA THR A 676 -6.19 27.58 -3.37
C THR A 676 -5.04 27.04 -4.22
N GLN A 677 -4.85 25.71 -4.22
CA GLN A 677 -3.94 25.01 -5.11
C GLN A 677 -4.59 23.70 -5.58
N SER A 678 -4.23 23.26 -6.77
CA SER A 678 -4.76 22.01 -7.32
C SER A 678 -3.75 20.89 -7.06
N LEU A 679 -3.94 20.24 -5.91
CA LEU A 679 -3.02 19.28 -5.29
C LEU A 679 -1.60 19.87 -5.17
N GLU A 680 -0.58 19.04 -5.18
CA GLU A 680 0.83 19.49 -5.23
C GLU A 680 1.27 19.92 -6.64
N THR A 681 0.39 19.84 -7.62
CA THR A 681 0.74 20.00 -9.04
C THR A 681 0.71 21.46 -9.49
N TYR A 682 -0.30 22.23 -9.12
CA TYR A 682 -0.44 23.64 -9.51
C TYR A 682 -0.62 24.54 -8.30
N TRP A 683 0.30 25.50 -8.11
CA TRP A 683 0.36 26.35 -6.91
C TRP A 683 0.06 27.83 -7.16
N THR A 684 0.26 28.30 -8.40
CA THR A 684 0.27 29.73 -8.71
C THR A 684 -0.99 30.15 -9.44
N GLY A 685 -1.62 31.22 -8.97
CA GLY A 685 -2.77 31.85 -9.64
C GLY A 685 -4.03 30.97 -9.67
N VAL A 686 -4.10 29.97 -8.80
CA VAL A 686 -5.20 28.99 -8.79
C VAL A 686 -6.47 29.62 -8.20
N VAL A 687 -7.57 29.45 -8.91
CA VAL A 687 -8.93 29.84 -8.49
C VAL A 687 -9.84 28.66 -8.80
N ASN A 688 -10.66 28.25 -7.83
CA ASN A 688 -11.65 27.19 -7.99
C ASN A 688 -11.02 25.88 -8.51
N ASP A 689 -10.13 25.29 -7.70
CA ASP A 689 -9.47 24.02 -8.02
C ASP A 689 -10.48 22.86 -8.12
N LEU A 690 -10.29 22.00 -9.11
CA LEU A 690 -11.19 20.89 -9.38
C LEU A 690 -11.34 19.92 -8.19
N PRO A 691 -10.26 19.51 -7.48
CA PRO A 691 -10.39 18.60 -6.34
C PRO A 691 -11.33 19.11 -5.24
N ALA A 692 -11.22 20.37 -4.83
CA ALA A 692 -12.10 20.93 -3.81
C ALA A 692 -13.55 21.08 -4.33
N ILE A 693 -13.73 21.60 -5.56
CA ILE A 693 -15.09 21.76 -6.16
C ILE A 693 -15.76 20.39 -6.31
N ALA A 694 -15.08 19.41 -6.88
CA ALA A 694 -15.64 18.07 -7.06
C ALA A 694 -16.04 17.47 -5.71
N GLY A 695 -15.18 17.61 -4.69
CA GLY A 695 -15.49 17.15 -3.34
C GLY A 695 -16.74 17.81 -2.74
N ILE A 696 -16.83 19.16 -2.79
CA ILE A 696 -18.01 19.88 -2.26
C ILE A 696 -19.29 19.46 -3.01
N ARG A 697 -19.25 19.35 -4.33
CA ARG A 697 -20.40 18.92 -5.14
C ARG A 697 -20.84 17.50 -4.83
N GLU A 698 -19.89 16.57 -4.73
CA GLU A 698 -20.16 15.17 -4.39
C GLU A 698 -20.82 15.05 -3.02
N ILE A 699 -20.18 15.58 -1.98
CA ILE A 699 -20.70 15.42 -0.62
C ILE A 699 -22.03 16.15 -0.41
N THR A 700 -22.22 17.36 -0.97
CA THR A 700 -23.49 18.08 -0.80
C THR A 700 -24.64 17.41 -1.53
N SER A 701 -24.39 16.80 -2.71
CA SER A 701 -25.38 16.00 -3.42
C SER A 701 -25.87 14.83 -2.58
N ARG A 702 -24.93 14.08 -1.99
CA ARG A 702 -25.22 12.88 -1.17
C ARG A 702 -25.84 13.24 0.17
N LEU A 703 -25.35 14.28 0.87
CA LEU A 703 -25.92 14.76 2.14
C LEU A 703 -27.38 15.20 1.98
N CYS A 704 -27.71 15.95 0.91
CA CYS A 704 -29.08 16.36 0.61
C CYS A 704 -30.00 15.15 0.29
N ALA A 705 -29.45 14.04 -0.17
CA ALA A 705 -30.18 12.80 -0.47
C ALA A 705 -30.37 11.88 0.76
N LEU A 706 -29.71 12.15 1.88
CA LEU A 706 -29.86 11.38 3.12
C LEU A 706 -31.34 11.36 3.61
N PRO A 707 -31.78 10.36 4.39
CA PRO A 707 -33.09 10.30 5.01
C PRO A 707 -33.46 11.63 5.70
N SER A 708 -34.73 12.01 5.65
CA SER A 708 -35.21 13.32 6.12
C SER A 708 -34.97 13.59 7.62
N ASP A 709 -34.74 12.54 8.40
CA ASP A 709 -34.42 12.57 9.83
C ASP A 709 -32.92 12.57 10.11
N ALA A 710 -32.04 12.56 9.07
CA ALA A 710 -30.61 12.68 9.22
C ALA A 710 -30.17 14.14 9.19
N GLY A 711 -29.37 14.56 10.18
CA GLY A 711 -28.94 15.93 10.40
C GLY A 711 -30.03 16.86 10.95
N SER A 712 -29.60 17.98 11.53
CA SER A 712 -30.48 19.01 11.99
C SER A 712 -31.01 19.88 10.83
N SER A 713 -32.03 20.71 11.10
CA SER A 713 -32.51 21.69 10.12
C SER A 713 -31.42 22.68 9.70
N ALA A 714 -30.50 23.01 10.60
CA ALA A 714 -29.35 23.88 10.32
C ALA A 714 -28.34 23.20 9.38
N ASP A 715 -28.04 21.91 9.63
CA ASP A 715 -27.16 21.12 8.74
C ASP A 715 -27.74 21.05 7.33
N ARG A 716 -29.03 20.72 7.20
CA ARG A 716 -29.69 20.63 5.89
C ARG A 716 -29.68 21.96 5.14
N ALA A 717 -29.96 23.07 5.83
CA ALA A 717 -29.90 24.40 5.23
C ALA A 717 -28.47 24.75 4.77
N LEU A 718 -27.42 24.34 5.51
CA LEU A 718 -26.03 24.49 5.10
C LEU A 718 -25.73 23.65 3.85
N TRP A 719 -26.12 22.37 3.82
CA TRP A 719 -25.87 21.47 2.69
C TRP A 719 -26.54 21.97 1.40
N GLU A 720 -27.81 22.40 1.48
CA GLU A 720 -28.55 22.97 0.34
C GLU A 720 -27.92 24.27 -0.15
N ARG A 721 -27.54 25.18 0.76
CA ARG A 721 -26.82 26.39 0.39
C ARG A 721 -25.50 26.08 -0.32
N MET A 722 -24.67 25.23 0.23
CA MET A 722 -23.38 24.88 -0.37
C MET A 722 -23.53 24.18 -1.71
N ARG A 723 -24.55 23.33 -1.87
CA ARG A 723 -24.89 22.73 -3.16
C ARG A 723 -25.28 23.77 -4.21
N ALA A 724 -26.06 24.78 -3.80
CA ALA A 724 -26.54 25.83 -4.70
C ALA A 724 -25.45 26.81 -5.10
N THR A 725 -24.49 27.11 -4.22
CA THR A 725 -23.44 28.11 -4.48
C THR A 725 -22.15 27.49 -5.05
N CYS A 726 -21.99 26.16 -5.03
CA CYS A 726 -20.76 25.51 -5.51
C CYS A 726 -20.58 25.71 -7.02
N PRO A 727 -19.37 26.10 -7.48
CA PRO A 727 -19.07 26.27 -8.90
C PRO A 727 -19.31 25.02 -9.73
N ALA A 728 -19.50 25.16 -11.05
CA ALA A 728 -19.43 24.04 -11.99
C ALA A 728 -18.03 23.44 -12.02
N LEU A 729 -17.91 22.17 -12.40
CA LEU A 729 -16.61 21.56 -12.61
C LEU A 729 -15.88 22.31 -13.74
N PRO A 730 -14.64 22.75 -13.54
CA PRO A 730 -13.88 23.44 -14.57
C PRO A 730 -13.56 22.51 -15.74
N THR A 731 -13.73 23.03 -16.96
CA THR A 731 -13.42 22.31 -18.21
C THR A 731 -12.59 23.17 -19.14
N VAL A 732 -11.89 22.52 -20.07
CA VAL A 732 -11.09 23.18 -21.11
C VAL A 732 -11.16 22.38 -22.40
N LYS A 733 -11.11 23.07 -23.54
CA LYS A 733 -10.96 22.41 -24.84
C LYS A 733 -9.51 22.04 -25.05
N ASN A 734 -9.24 20.75 -25.25
CA ASN A 734 -7.92 20.26 -25.61
C ASN A 734 -7.50 20.88 -26.95
N ALA A 735 -6.37 21.60 -26.96
CA ALA A 735 -5.91 22.34 -28.12
C ALA A 735 -5.59 21.46 -29.35
N ALA A 736 -5.18 20.21 -29.12
CA ALA A 736 -4.80 19.27 -30.20
C ALA A 736 -6.02 18.58 -30.81
N THR A 737 -7.05 18.23 -30.01
CA THR A 737 -8.19 17.44 -30.45
C THR A 737 -9.48 18.26 -30.59
N GLY A 738 -9.57 19.44 -29.98
CA GLY A 738 -10.79 20.23 -29.86
C GLY A 738 -11.85 19.63 -28.93
N VAL A 739 -11.59 18.49 -28.31
CA VAL A 739 -12.50 17.82 -27.37
C VAL A 739 -12.46 18.47 -26.01
N GLU A 740 -13.60 18.58 -25.35
CA GLU A 740 -13.69 19.12 -23.99
C GLU A 740 -13.17 18.10 -22.97
N THR A 741 -12.34 18.57 -22.04
CA THR A 741 -11.74 17.79 -20.94
C THR A 741 -11.92 18.53 -19.62
N PHE A 742 -11.79 17.83 -18.49
CA PHE A 742 -11.70 18.49 -17.20
C PHE A 742 -10.40 19.32 -17.14
N ALA A 743 -10.47 20.46 -16.43
CA ALA A 743 -9.32 21.31 -16.14
C ALA A 743 -8.95 21.20 -14.65
N ALA A 744 -7.67 21.36 -14.32
CA ALA A 744 -7.19 21.30 -12.94
C ALA A 744 -7.81 22.37 -12.02
N ALA A 745 -8.20 23.52 -12.58
CA ALA A 745 -8.89 24.61 -11.91
C ALA A 745 -9.57 25.53 -12.94
N GLU A 746 -10.43 26.46 -12.49
CA GLU A 746 -11.01 27.50 -13.35
C GLU A 746 -9.92 28.44 -13.91
N LYS A 747 -8.94 28.81 -13.05
CA LYS A 747 -7.76 29.59 -13.41
C LYS A 747 -6.53 29.02 -12.71
N PHE A 748 -5.41 28.92 -13.40
CA PHE A 748 -4.12 28.49 -12.84
C PHE A 748 -2.97 28.80 -13.80
N ASP A 749 -1.76 28.93 -13.26
CA ASP A 749 -0.53 28.90 -14.06
C ASP A 749 -0.28 27.43 -14.48
N PRO A 750 -0.08 27.13 -15.75
CA PRO A 750 0.09 25.76 -16.22
C PRO A 750 1.44 25.12 -15.84
N GLN A 751 2.34 25.83 -15.16
CA GLN A 751 3.60 25.28 -14.67
C GLN A 751 3.32 24.18 -13.62
N ARG A 752 3.73 22.96 -13.92
CA ARG A 752 3.56 21.81 -13.04
C ARG A 752 4.72 21.73 -12.04
N SER A 753 4.40 21.30 -10.83
CA SER A 753 5.37 21.10 -9.75
C SER A 753 5.47 19.65 -9.29
N ASN A 754 4.46 18.80 -9.56
CA ASN A 754 4.43 17.39 -9.20
C ASN A 754 3.76 16.51 -10.28
N CYS A 755 3.79 15.20 -10.07
CA CYS A 755 3.37 14.16 -11.02
C CYS A 755 1.90 13.69 -10.88
N GLU A 756 1.03 14.41 -10.17
CA GLU A 756 -0.40 14.09 -10.11
C GLU A 756 -1.17 14.73 -11.26
N ASN A 757 -2.33 14.17 -11.60
CA ASN A 757 -3.26 14.70 -12.60
C ASN A 757 -4.54 15.17 -11.91
N PRO A 758 -4.56 16.38 -11.30
CA PRO A 758 -5.72 16.89 -10.56
C PRO A 758 -6.99 17.00 -11.39
N GLU A 759 -6.88 17.17 -12.72
CA GLU A 759 -7.97 17.14 -13.68
C GLU A 759 -8.75 15.81 -13.69
N LEU A 760 -8.19 14.74 -13.17
CA LEU A 760 -8.84 13.44 -13.05
C LEU A 760 -9.55 13.23 -11.70
N SER A 761 -9.54 14.22 -10.79
CA SER A 761 -10.27 14.12 -9.52
C SER A 761 -11.79 13.96 -9.71
N ALA A 762 -12.34 14.44 -10.83
CA ALA A 762 -13.75 14.22 -11.20
C ALA A 762 -14.05 12.74 -11.60
N VAL A 763 -13.03 11.95 -11.91
CA VAL A 763 -13.14 10.51 -12.22
C VAL A 763 -12.93 9.68 -10.94
N TRP A 764 -11.83 9.95 -10.24
CA TRP A 764 -11.47 9.33 -8.97
C TRP A 764 -10.68 10.35 -8.12
N PRO A 765 -11.00 10.54 -6.82
CA PRO A 765 -11.92 9.74 -6.00
C PRO A 765 -13.41 10.09 -6.20
N PHE A 766 -13.74 11.22 -6.79
CA PHE A 766 -15.13 11.67 -6.95
C PHE A 766 -15.81 11.02 -8.16
N ASN A 767 -17.16 10.95 -8.15
CA ASN A 767 -17.93 10.09 -9.03
C ASN A 767 -18.68 10.86 -10.16
N PHE A 768 -18.01 11.82 -10.82
CA PHE A 768 -18.65 12.65 -11.86
C PHE A 768 -18.55 12.08 -13.27
N SER A 769 -17.54 11.23 -13.52
CA SER A 769 -17.36 10.60 -14.84
C SER A 769 -16.89 9.17 -14.69
N GLY A 770 -17.49 8.26 -15.46
CA GLY A 770 -17.14 6.83 -15.42
C GLY A 770 -18.24 5.96 -16.01
N VAL A 771 -18.05 4.66 -16.00
CA VAL A 771 -19.06 3.69 -16.44
C VAL A 771 -20.31 3.84 -15.57
N GLY A 772 -21.46 4.08 -16.22
CA GLY A 772 -22.73 4.33 -15.54
C GLY A 772 -22.85 5.66 -14.79
N ARG A 773 -21.83 6.52 -14.85
CA ARG A 773 -21.78 7.86 -14.24
C ARG A 773 -21.72 8.91 -15.34
N GLY A 774 -22.07 10.14 -15.07
CA GLY A 774 -21.96 11.35 -15.86
C GLY A 774 -21.39 11.26 -17.29
N ASP A 775 -20.59 12.23 -17.69
CA ASP A 775 -19.99 12.25 -19.03
C ASP A 775 -18.76 11.35 -19.14
N LEU A 776 -18.98 10.08 -19.54
CA LEU A 776 -17.91 9.08 -19.75
C LEU A 776 -16.92 9.53 -20.85
N ALA A 777 -17.42 10.20 -21.91
CA ALA A 777 -16.58 10.62 -23.03
C ALA A 777 -15.60 11.70 -22.60
N MET A 778 -16.05 12.68 -21.81
CA MET A 778 -15.20 13.71 -21.23
C MET A 778 -14.14 13.10 -20.30
N GLY A 779 -14.52 12.16 -19.43
CA GLY A 779 -13.56 11.50 -18.56
C GLY A 779 -12.49 10.72 -19.31
N ARG A 780 -12.88 9.96 -20.35
CA ARG A 780 -11.93 9.23 -21.23
C ARG A 780 -11.02 10.21 -21.99
N ALA A 781 -11.53 11.31 -22.48
CA ALA A 781 -10.73 12.34 -23.13
C ALA A 781 -9.72 13.00 -22.15
N SER A 782 -10.14 13.27 -20.91
CA SER A 782 -9.28 13.81 -19.86
C SER A 782 -8.17 12.82 -19.50
N PHE A 783 -8.51 11.55 -19.34
CA PHE A 783 -7.53 10.50 -19.07
C PHE A 783 -6.52 10.32 -20.20
N ALA A 784 -6.97 10.37 -21.46
CA ALA A 784 -6.10 10.30 -22.63
C ALA A 784 -5.15 11.51 -22.71
N ALA A 785 -5.62 12.70 -22.31
CA ALA A 785 -4.87 13.94 -22.34
C ALA A 785 -3.94 14.15 -21.11
N ARG A 786 -4.00 13.28 -20.09
CA ARG A 786 -3.18 13.44 -18.89
C ARG A 786 -1.69 13.49 -19.22
N ILE A 787 -0.97 14.33 -18.52
CA ILE A 787 0.46 14.54 -18.75
C ILE A 787 1.27 13.46 -18.06
N GLU A 788 1.00 13.21 -16.78
CA GLU A 788 1.71 12.21 -16.00
C GLU A 788 1.11 10.83 -16.20
N ARG A 789 1.99 9.84 -16.35
CA ARG A 789 1.62 8.44 -16.60
C ARG A 789 2.46 7.53 -15.72
N PHE A 790 2.22 7.65 -14.42
CA PHE A 790 3.01 6.96 -13.42
C PHE A 790 2.31 5.68 -12.96
N VAL A 791 3.05 4.58 -12.84
CA VAL A 791 2.51 3.29 -12.43
C VAL A 791 2.76 3.03 -10.93
N ASN A 792 3.88 3.52 -10.40
CA ASN A 792 4.36 3.16 -9.08
C ASN A 792 3.97 4.18 -7.98
N GLY A 793 3.85 3.74 -6.72
CA GLY A 793 3.55 4.61 -5.60
C GLY A 793 2.09 5.11 -5.57
N TRP A 794 1.91 6.39 -5.23
CA TRP A 794 0.61 7.00 -4.95
C TRP A 794 -0.26 7.45 -6.15
N PRO A 795 0.22 7.67 -7.39
CA PRO A 795 -0.65 8.06 -8.50
C PRO A 795 -1.75 7.04 -8.77
N GLN A 796 -2.95 7.55 -9.13
CA GLN A 796 -4.20 6.79 -9.13
C GLN A 796 -4.70 6.42 -10.54
N ASP A 797 -3.81 6.38 -11.52
CA ASP A 797 -4.14 6.07 -12.93
C ASP A 797 -4.92 4.76 -13.09
N GLY A 798 -4.61 3.75 -12.28
CA GLY A 798 -5.26 2.45 -12.32
C GLY A 798 -6.76 2.54 -11.98
N GLN A 799 -7.10 3.20 -10.86
CA GLN A 799 -8.48 3.38 -10.44
C GLN A 799 -9.26 4.25 -11.43
N GLN A 800 -8.62 5.29 -11.97
CA GLN A 800 -9.21 6.16 -12.98
C GLN A 800 -9.50 5.38 -14.27
N ALA A 801 -8.54 4.59 -14.75
CA ALA A 801 -8.75 3.72 -15.92
C ALA A 801 -9.89 2.71 -15.71
N ALA A 802 -9.92 2.05 -14.54
CA ALA A 802 -10.96 1.09 -14.20
C ALA A 802 -12.36 1.73 -14.16
N ARG A 803 -12.51 2.92 -13.54
CA ARG A 803 -13.78 3.66 -13.51
C ARG A 803 -14.26 4.10 -14.89
N LEU A 804 -13.33 4.39 -15.79
CA LEU A 804 -13.64 4.76 -17.18
C LEU A 804 -13.89 3.57 -18.10
N GLY A 805 -13.81 2.34 -17.60
CA GLY A 805 -13.98 1.12 -18.39
C GLY A 805 -12.86 0.89 -19.40
N LEU A 806 -11.64 1.38 -19.11
CA LEU A 806 -10.45 1.23 -19.94
C LEU A 806 -9.72 -0.06 -19.50
N ALA A 807 -10.21 -1.20 -19.94
CA ALA A 807 -9.78 -2.52 -19.44
C ALA A 807 -8.30 -2.80 -19.69
N ASP A 808 -7.77 -2.47 -20.85
CA ASP A 808 -6.37 -2.74 -21.22
C ASP A 808 -5.40 -1.85 -20.45
N GLU A 809 -5.73 -0.56 -20.26
CA GLU A 809 -4.93 0.35 -19.44
C GLU A 809 -4.92 -0.07 -17.96
N ALA A 810 -6.11 -0.38 -17.40
CA ALA A 810 -6.21 -0.84 -16.02
C ALA A 810 -5.42 -2.14 -15.80
N ALA A 811 -5.51 -3.09 -16.75
CA ALA A 811 -4.76 -4.34 -16.74
C ALA A 811 -3.25 -4.10 -16.82
N SER A 812 -2.80 -3.25 -17.74
CA SER A 812 -1.39 -2.91 -17.88
C SER A 812 -0.82 -2.32 -16.57
N ILE A 813 -1.55 -1.39 -15.96
CA ILE A 813 -1.13 -0.73 -14.71
C ILE A 813 -1.08 -1.73 -13.55
N VAL A 814 -2.10 -2.56 -13.38
CA VAL A 814 -2.15 -3.49 -12.25
C VAL A 814 -1.10 -4.60 -12.38
N LEU A 815 -0.82 -5.07 -13.60
CA LEU A 815 0.26 -6.01 -13.88
C LEU A 815 1.64 -5.39 -13.58
N ALA A 816 1.87 -4.16 -14.02
CA ALA A 816 3.11 -3.46 -13.73
C ALA A 816 3.30 -3.25 -12.21
N LYS A 817 2.24 -2.85 -11.50
CA LYS A 817 2.27 -2.72 -10.03
C LYS A 817 2.58 -4.05 -9.33
N SER A 818 1.95 -5.15 -9.74
CA SER A 818 2.16 -6.47 -9.11
C SER A 818 3.58 -7.02 -9.30
N ARG A 819 4.28 -6.58 -10.33
CA ARG A 819 5.65 -6.99 -10.68
C ARG A 819 6.73 -6.07 -10.11
N ASN A 820 6.37 -4.89 -9.61
CA ASN A 820 7.33 -3.94 -9.03
C ASN A 820 7.77 -4.38 -7.64
N THR A 821 8.67 -5.35 -7.55
CA THR A 821 9.23 -5.85 -6.30
C THR A 821 10.51 -5.10 -5.95
N ASN A 822 10.72 -4.83 -4.66
CA ASN A 822 11.98 -4.28 -4.17
C ASN A 822 12.98 -5.42 -3.93
N LYS A 823 14.03 -5.49 -4.75
CA LYS A 823 15.07 -6.55 -4.66
C LYS A 823 15.85 -6.57 -3.33
N ALA A 824 15.77 -5.50 -2.54
CA ALA A 824 16.38 -5.45 -1.20
C ALA A 824 15.55 -6.23 -0.15
N PHE A 825 14.30 -6.57 -0.44
CA PHE A 825 13.41 -7.30 0.46
C PHE A 825 12.95 -8.60 -0.17
N ARG A 826 12.88 -9.64 0.64
CA ARG A 826 12.45 -10.96 0.16
C ARG A 826 10.92 -11.11 0.09
N PHE A 827 10.18 -10.44 0.98
CA PHE A 827 8.72 -10.56 0.98
C PHE A 827 8.10 -9.84 -0.23
N PRO A 828 7.29 -10.53 -1.07
CA PRO A 828 6.92 -10.02 -2.40
C PRO A 828 6.19 -8.67 -2.39
N THR A 829 5.38 -8.38 -1.37
CA THR A 829 4.60 -7.14 -1.25
C THR A 829 5.25 -6.08 -0.36
N PHE A 830 6.54 -6.21 -0.09
CA PHE A 830 7.32 -5.11 0.44
C PHE A 830 7.72 -4.20 -0.71
N TRP A 831 6.65 -3.57 -1.28
CA TRP A 831 6.77 -2.63 -2.39
C TRP A 831 7.67 -1.45 -2.02
N GLY A 832 8.31 -0.92 -2.97
CA GLY A 832 9.09 0.29 -2.83
C GLY A 832 10.31 0.26 -3.72
N PRO A 833 11.10 1.24 -3.56
CA PRO A 833 10.73 2.59 -3.18
C PRO A 833 10.69 3.46 -4.43
N ASN A 834 9.59 4.08 -4.70
CA ASN A 834 9.70 5.11 -5.70
C ASN A 834 9.60 6.49 -5.06
N PHE A 835 8.71 6.65 -4.07
CA PHE A 835 8.50 7.92 -3.40
C PHE A 835 8.39 7.77 -1.89
N ASP A 836 7.77 6.68 -1.42
CA ASP A 836 7.51 6.42 -0.02
C ASP A 836 8.46 5.35 0.54
N TRP A 837 8.24 4.92 1.78
CA TRP A 837 9.08 3.96 2.48
C TRP A 837 8.52 2.53 2.39
N VAL A 838 9.38 1.54 2.54
CA VAL A 838 9.05 0.11 2.39
C VAL A 838 8.47 -0.47 3.68
N PRO A 839 7.35 -1.23 3.61
CA PRO A 839 6.45 -1.46 2.48
C PRO A 839 5.58 -0.23 2.15
N ASP A 840 5.45 0.10 0.86
CA ASP A 840 4.64 1.22 0.39
C ASP A 840 3.15 0.85 0.36
N GLN A 841 2.37 1.35 1.33
CA GLN A 841 0.93 1.11 1.42
C GLN A 841 0.12 1.88 0.36
N CYS A 842 0.68 2.94 -0.22
CA CYS A 842 0.04 3.67 -1.32
C CYS A 842 0.03 2.83 -2.58
N HIS A 843 1.19 2.27 -2.94
CA HIS A 843 1.33 1.36 -4.07
C HIS A 843 0.38 0.17 -3.93
N GLY A 844 0.41 -0.48 -2.74
CA GLY A 844 -0.43 -1.64 -2.45
C GLY A 844 -1.92 -1.29 -2.40
N GLY A 845 -2.32 -0.18 -1.77
CA GLY A 845 -3.69 0.30 -1.71
C GLY A 845 -4.27 0.56 -3.11
N ASN A 846 -3.49 1.20 -3.98
CA ASN A 846 -3.88 1.45 -5.36
C ASN A 846 -4.01 0.17 -6.18
N LEU A 847 -3.13 -0.83 -5.99
CA LEU A 847 -3.25 -2.15 -6.62
C LEU A 847 -4.56 -2.83 -6.22
N LEU A 848 -4.86 -2.90 -4.92
CA LEU A 848 -6.09 -3.52 -4.41
C LEU A 848 -7.34 -2.83 -4.97
N THR A 849 -7.39 -1.50 -4.89
CA THR A 849 -8.54 -0.70 -5.34
C THR A 849 -8.73 -0.81 -6.85
N THR A 850 -7.66 -0.76 -7.65
CA THR A 850 -7.75 -0.93 -9.10
C THR A 850 -8.35 -2.29 -9.46
N MET A 851 -7.86 -3.39 -8.88
CA MET A 851 -8.40 -4.73 -9.15
C MET A 851 -9.89 -4.84 -8.76
N GLN A 852 -10.29 -4.22 -7.66
CA GLN A 852 -11.69 -4.21 -7.22
C GLN A 852 -12.57 -3.41 -8.19
N GLU A 853 -12.15 -2.22 -8.58
CA GLU A 853 -12.86 -1.37 -9.55
C GLU A 853 -12.94 -2.01 -10.96
N MET A 854 -11.96 -2.84 -11.34
CA MET A 854 -12.03 -3.63 -12.59
C MET A 854 -13.10 -4.71 -12.54
N LEU A 855 -13.38 -5.27 -11.35
CA LEU A 855 -14.27 -6.41 -11.14
C LEU A 855 -15.70 -6.01 -10.77
N LEU A 856 -15.86 -4.99 -9.92
CA LEU A 856 -17.15 -4.61 -9.35
C LEU A 856 -17.18 -3.12 -9.01
N GLN A 857 -18.17 -2.40 -9.54
CA GLN A 857 -18.42 -1.00 -9.18
C GLN A 857 -19.87 -0.80 -8.71
N SER A 858 -20.04 0.02 -7.65
CA SER A 858 -21.35 0.53 -7.22
C SER A 858 -21.58 1.91 -7.80
N VAL A 859 -22.73 2.11 -8.45
CA VAL A 859 -23.11 3.39 -9.08
C VAL A 859 -24.56 3.70 -8.72
N GLY A 860 -24.76 4.44 -7.61
CA GLY A 860 -26.08 4.57 -7.01
C GLY A 860 -26.62 3.18 -6.65
N ASP A 861 -27.81 2.84 -7.11
CA ASP A 861 -28.41 1.51 -6.89
C ASP A 861 -27.85 0.40 -7.78
N LYS A 862 -27.09 0.73 -8.84
CA LYS A 862 -26.56 -0.23 -9.81
C LYS A 862 -25.31 -0.92 -9.30
N ILE A 863 -25.16 -2.18 -9.69
CA ILE A 863 -24.01 -3.04 -9.45
C ILE A 863 -23.43 -3.41 -10.82
N ILE A 864 -22.27 -2.85 -11.18
CA ILE A 864 -21.66 -3.11 -12.48
C ILE A 864 -20.58 -4.17 -12.32
N VAL A 865 -20.77 -5.33 -12.92
CA VAL A 865 -19.85 -6.48 -12.88
C VAL A 865 -18.93 -6.44 -14.08
N CYS A 866 -17.62 -6.59 -13.85
CA CYS A 866 -16.57 -6.55 -14.87
C CYS A 866 -16.55 -5.25 -15.72
N PRO A 867 -16.67 -4.04 -15.13
CA PRO A 867 -16.71 -2.81 -15.90
C PRO A 867 -15.43 -2.54 -16.70
N ALA A 868 -14.28 -3.05 -16.23
CA ALA A 868 -12.97 -2.80 -16.86
C ALA A 868 -12.05 -4.04 -16.78
N LEU A 869 -12.60 -5.23 -16.94
CA LEU A 869 -11.81 -6.46 -16.92
C LEU A 869 -11.55 -6.96 -18.35
N PRO A 870 -10.29 -7.27 -18.73
CA PRO A 870 -10.01 -7.90 -20.03
C PRO A 870 -10.74 -9.25 -20.19
N LYS A 871 -11.31 -9.51 -21.34
CA LYS A 871 -12.07 -10.75 -21.60
C LYS A 871 -11.21 -12.01 -21.58
N SER A 872 -9.91 -11.86 -21.77
CA SER A 872 -8.92 -12.95 -21.69
C SER A 872 -8.58 -13.38 -20.26
N TRP A 873 -9.00 -12.59 -19.26
CA TRP A 873 -8.76 -12.91 -17.86
C TRP A 873 -9.86 -13.82 -17.31
N SER A 874 -9.49 -14.72 -16.43
CA SER A 874 -10.40 -15.66 -15.77
C SER A 874 -10.19 -15.66 -14.27
N GLY A 875 -11.10 -16.24 -13.52
CA GLY A 875 -10.95 -16.39 -12.08
C GLY A 875 -12.23 -16.28 -11.30
N LYS A 876 -12.11 -15.95 -10.05
CA LYS A 876 -13.24 -15.89 -9.10
C LYS A 876 -13.05 -14.75 -8.12
N PHE A 877 -14.15 -14.11 -7.77
CA PHE A 877 -14.13 -13.08 -6.74
C PHE A 877 -15.38 -13.12 -5.86
N ARG A 878 -15.23 -12.62 -4.66
CA ARG A 878 -16.29 -12.18 -3.76
C ARG A 878 -15.96 -10.78 -3.29
N LEU A 879 -16.80 -9.83 -3.67
CA LEU A 879 -16.66 -8.42 -3.31
C LEU A 879 -18.00 -7.87 -2.81
N HIS A 880 -17.93 -6.76 -2.10
CA HIS A 880 -19.09 -6.06 -1.59
C HIS A 880 -19.44 -4.86 -2.47
N ALA A 881 -20.72 -4.56 -2.53
CA ALA A 881 -21.31 -3.39 -3.19
C ALA A 881 -22.17 -2.63 -2.19
N ALA A 882 -22.55 -1.41 -2.53
CA ALA A 882 -23.43 -0.58 -1.72
C ALA A 882 -24.71 -1.30 -1.29
N HIS A 883 -25.33 -0.83 -0.22
CA HIS A 883 -26.57 -1.36 0.36
C HIS A 883 -26.43 -2.79 0.89
N ASN A 884 -25.36 -3.04 1.67
CA ASN A 884 -25.10 -4.35 2.30
C ASN A 884 -25.15 -5.53 1.30
N THR A 885 -24.62 -5.34 0.11
CA THR A 885 -24.71 -6.32 -0.97
C THR A 885 -23.37 -7.03 -1.17
N THR A 886 -23.41 -8.36 -1.31
CA THR A 886 -22.24 -9.18 -1.64
C THR A 886 -22.44 -9.84 -2.99
N VAL A 887 -21.43 -9.77 -3.86
CA VAL A 887 -21.39 -10.42 -5.17
C VAL A 887 -20.29 -11.45 -5.20
N THR A 888 -20.64 -12.71 -5.51
CA THR A 888 -19.66 -13.78 -5.75
C THR A 888 -19.83 -14.27 -7.19
N ALA A 889 -18.74 -14.30 -7.96
CA ALA A 889 -18.79 -14.67 -9.36
C ALA A 889 -17.59 -15.53 -9.78
N SER A 890 -17.81 -16.37 -10.81
CA SER A 890 -16.79 -17.08 -11.58
C SER A 890 -16.76 -16.55 -13.00
N LEU A 891 -15.57 -16.24 -13.48
CA LEU A 891 -15.30 -15.60 -14.76
C LEU A 891 -14.47 -16.52 -15.64
N LYS A 892 -14.87 -16.67 -16.90
CA LYS A 892 -14.11 -17.48 -17.88
C LYS A 892 -14.47 -17.10 -19.32
N ASP A 893 -13.47 -17.02 -20.18
CA ASP A 893 -13.61 -16.79 -21.62
C ASP A 893 -14.53 -15.59 -21.95
N GLY A 894 -14.34 -14.46 -21.27
CA GLY A 894 -15.09 -13.23 -21.46
C GLY A 894 -16.54 -13.26 -21.01
N ALA A 895 -16.93 -14.23 -20.17
CA ALA A 895 -18.28 -14.36 -19.62
C ALA A 895 -18.28 -14.67 -18.12
N VAL A 896 -19.38 -14.34 -17.46
CA VAL A 896 -19.68 -14.77 -16.10
C VAL A 896 -20.31 -16.15 -16.17
N GLU A 897 -19.60 -17.20 -15.71
CA GLU A 897 -20.11 -18.58 -15.73
C GLU A 897 -21.26 -18.80 -14.76
N TRP A 898 -21.14 -18.20 -13.58
CA TRP A 898 -22.17 -18.16 -12.54
C TRP A 898 -21.91 -16.96 -11.61
N MET A 899 -22.97 -16.50 -11.00
CA MET A 899 -22.93 -15.40 -10.04
C MET A 899 -24.00 -15.61 -8.95
N THR A 900 -23.67 -15.17 -7.73
CA THR A 900 -24.63 -15.01 -6.65
C THR A 900 -24.59 -13.58 -6.14
N VAL A 901 -25.77 -13.05 -5.82
CA VAL A 901 -25.94 -11.71 -5.22
C VAL A 901 -26.70 -11.89 -3.92
N ASP A 902 -26.18 -11.40 -2.83
CA ASP A 902 -26.80 -11.44 -1.51
C ASP A 902 -26.95 -10.02 -0.96
N PRO A 903 -28.17 -9.55 -0.65
CA PRO A 903 -29.45 -10.25 -0.76
C PRO A 903 -29.89 -10.45 -2.23
N SER A 904 -30.57 -11.55 -2.53
CA SER A 904 -31.02 -11.91 -3.89
C SER A 904 -31.94 -10.86 -4.52
N SER A 905 -32.60 -10.03 -3.73
CA SER A 905 -33.43 -8.91 -4.18
C SER A 905 -32.63 -7.86 -4.98
N ARG A 906 -31.30 -7.80 -4.77
CA ARG A 906 -30.37 -6.90 -5.47
C ARG A 906 -29.89 -7.44 -6.82
N ALA A 907 -30.18 -8.69 -7.14
CA ALA A 907 -29.78 -9.27 -8.44
C ALA A 907 -30.38 -8.52 -9.65
N LYS A 908 -31.52 -7.86 -9.48
CA LYS A 908 -32.16 -7.01 -10.51
C LYS A 908 -31.37 -5.74 -10.85
N ASP A 909 -30.49 -5.30 -9.96
CA ASP A 909 -29.71 -4.07 -10.07
C ASP A 909 -28.34 -4.31 -10.71
N VAL A 910 -28.08 -5.58 -11.11
CA VAL A 910 -26.81 -5.96 -11.75
C VAL A 910 -26.82 -5.60 -13.23
N GLU A 911 -25.80 -4.91 -13.63
CA GLU A 911 -25.41 -4.64 -15.03
C GLU A 911 -24.02 -5.23 -15.30
N PHE A 912 -23.68 -5.47 -16.56
CA PHE A 912 -22.35 -5.98 -16.91
C PHE A 912 -21.56 -4.93 -17.69
N GLY A 913 -20.26 -4.93 -17.53
CA GLY A 913 -19.35 -4.14 -18.33
C GLY A 913 -19.43 -4.51 -19.82
N GLU A 914 -18.87 -3.67 -20.66
CA GLU A 914 -18.96 -3.80 -22.12
C GLU A 914 -18.49 -5.18 -22.62
N GLY A 915 -19.39 -5.89 -23.27
CA GLY A 915 -19.15 -7.21 -23.84
C GLY A 915 -19.07 -8.36 -22.85
N TRP A 916 -19.38 -8.13 -21.56
CA TRP A 916 -19.56 -9.18 -20.54
C TRP A 916 -21.06 -9.55 -20.44
N SER A 917 -21.33 -10.78 -20.09
CA SER A 917 -22.70 -11.28 -19.85
C SER A 917 -22.67 -12.54 -18.98
N LEU A 918 -23.79 -12.85 -18.35
CA LEU A 918 -23.99 -14.13 -17.65
C LEU A 918 -24.31 -15.21 -18.69
N ARG A 919 -23.61 -16.37 -18.63
CA ARG A 919 -23.88 -17.54 -19.48
C ARG A 919 -25.18 -18.25 -19.14
#